data_c0cc4c36d771daf3b3a994b4c376d440
#
_entry.id   c0cc4c36d771daf3b3a994b4c376d440
#
_cell.length_a   1.000
_cell.length_b   1.000
_cell.length_c   1.000
_cell.angle_alpha   90.00
_cell.angle_beta   90.00
_cell.angle_gamma   90.00
#
_symmetry.space_group_name_H-M   'P 1'
#
loop_
_entity.id
_entity.type
_entity.pdbx_description
1 polymer ?
#
loop_
_entity_poly.entity_id
_entity_poly.type
_entity_poly.pdbx_seq_one_letter_code
_entity_poly.pdbx_strand_id
1 'polypeptide(L)'
;MFVMPVAAQQAASDSAATMKEHTLSSVTITSRKATMRPLKGALNGKDISRDELFKAACCNLGESFVTNPSVDVNYSDATTGAKQVKLLGLSGTYVQMLTENLPNFRGAALPYGLGYVPGNWMKSMQVSKGNSSVKNGYEAMTGQINVEYVKPEDEEGLSLNLYGSTMGKFEANADGNIHIKGKDLSTEILAHFENNWNHHDGNGDGFQDDPQVKQFNLQNRWLWKTGNYVFHGGLSLLKEDRTNGQVDKALSMFGGTTPYRINIGTERYEGYMKHAFILNAAHGTNIALLGNVSLHKQDALYGIKQYDVNEKNAYASLVFETNFTPEHNLSAGLSFNHDYLHQRLSLPSGAIPSDYGNLYPLERGIESETTPGAYVQYTYNLHDHLVAMAGLRVDHSNVYGTFLTPRFHLKWMPAQIFTVRISAGKGYRSAHALAENNYLMASGRRLIIDNLKQEAAWNYGSSLSFVIPVGKQALKLNADYYYTHFLSQAIIDYDTNPQELHITNLDGKSYSHTFQVDASYLFFNSLELTAAYRYNLVKTTYGGQLLSKPLQGRYKALVTASYKTPLGLWQFDATAVLNGGGRMPQPYTTPSGDLSWQPNFKAYGQLNAQVTRYFRHFSVYVGGENLTNYKQKNPIVGYNNPWGNSFEPTMVYGPVQGAMAYIGVRVNLGKRL
;
A
#
# COMPACT_ATOMS: atom_id res chain seq x y z
N MET A 1 -12.44 12.08 -0.55
CA MET A 1 -13.15 12.67 -1.69
C MET A 1 -13.89 11.55 -2.40
N PHE A 2 -15.17 11.45 -2.20
CA PHE A 2 -15.98 10.47 -2.89
C PHE A 2 -15.99 10.77 -4.38
N VAL A 3 -15.67 9.82 -5.22
CA VAL A 3 -15.82 9.93 -6.68
C VAL A 3 -17.30 9.78 -7.12
N MET A 4 -18.23 9.60 -6.18
CA MET A 4 -19.65 9.48 -6.48
C MET A 4 -20.32 10.77 -6.99
N PRO A 5 -20.01 12.00 -6.51
CA PRO A 5 -20.57 13.21 -7.13
C PRO A 5 -20.01 13.46 -8.53
N VAL A 6 -18.79 12.99 -8.84
CA VAL A 6 -18.21 13.17 -10.17
C VAL A 6 -18.93 12.33 -11.23
N ALA A 7 -19.41 11.14 -10.89
CA ALA A 7 -20.19 10.34 -11.84
C ALA A 7 -21.59 10.98 -12.10
N ALA A 8 -22.22 11.55 -11.08
CA ALA A 8 -23.48 12.28 -11.25
C ALA A 8 -23.28 13.63 -11.98
N GLN A 9 -22.19 14.34 -11.71
CA GLN A 9 -21.82 15.54 -12.45
C GLN A 9 -21.37 15.25 -13.88
N GLN A 10 -20.68 14.14 -14.10
CA GLN A 10 -20.31 13.70 -15.43
C GLN A 10 -21.52 13.26 -16.27
N ALA A 11 -22.48 12.56 -15.65
CA ALA A 11 -23.73 12.22 -16.32
C ALA A 11 -24.59 13.47 -16.64
N ALA A 12 -24.56 14.49 -15.77
CA ALA A 12 -25.24 15.76 -16.05
C ALA A 12 -24.51 16.63 -17.09
N SER A 13 -23.17 16.56 -17.17
CA SER A 13 -22.41 17.27 -18.22
C SER A 13 -22.50 16.57 -19.57
N ASP A 14 -22.60 15.24 -19.60
CA ASP A 14 -22.74 14.48 -20.85
C ASP A 14 -24.14 14.59 -21.43
N SER A 15 -25.19 14.79 -20.62
CA SER A 15 -26.55 15.05 -21.09
C SER A 15 -26.80 16.48 -21.59
N ALA A 16 -25.92 17.45 -21.23
CA ALA A 16 -25.98 18.83 -21.75
C ALA A 16 -25.17 19.03 -23.06
N ALA A 17 -24.42 18.01 -23.49
CA ALA A 17 -23.56 18.10 -24.69
C ALA A 17 -24.23 17.66 -26.01
N THR A 18 -25.55 17.46 -26.03
CA THR A 18 -26.30 17.23 -27.29
C THR A 18 -26.80 18.54 -27.91
N MET A 19 -25.91 19.49 -28.16
CA MET A 19 -26.13 20.57 -29.12
C MET A 19 -25.20 20.39 -30.32
N LYS A 20 -25.83 20.31 -31.49
CA LYS A 20 -25.27 20.16 -32.84
C LYS A 20 -23.89 20.76 -33.04
N GLU A 21 -22.90 19.92 -33.22
CA GLU A 21 -21.60 20.33 -33.75
C GLU A 21 -21.65 20.37 -35.30
N HIS A 22 -21.35 21.52 -35.84
CA HIS A 22 -20.93 21.68 -37.24
C HIS A 22 -19.49 21.15 -37.36
N THR A 23 -19.32 20.12 -38.20
CA THR A 23 -18.05 19.52 -38.55
C THR A 23 -17.11 20.51 -39.23
N LEU A 24 -16.15 21.04 -38.48
CA LEU A 24 -14.85 21.39 -39.00
C LEU A 24 -13.90 20.27 -38.67
N SER A 25 -13.15 19.80 -39.67
CA SER A 25 -12.13 18.77 -39.53
C SER A 25 -11.14 19.17 -38.45
N SER A 26 -11.41 18.79 -37.21
CA SER A 26 -10.51 18.99 -36.10
C SER A 26 -9.37 17.97 -36.21
N VAL A 27 -8.17 18.45 -36.49
CA VAL A 27 -6.96 17.70 -36.17
C VAL A 27 -6.98 17.47 -34.68
N THR A 28 -7.39 16.27 -34.26
CA THR A 28 -7.37 15.89 -32.85
C THR A 28 -5.91 15.75 -32.45
N ILE A 29 -5.34 16.81 -31.89
CA ILE A 29 -4.04 16.71 -31.21
C ILE A 29 -4.30 15.91 -29.94
N THR A 30 -4.12 14.59 -30.00
CA THR A 30 -4.11 13.71 -28.83
C THR A 30 -2.84 14.02 -28.03
N SER A 31 -2.90 15.03 -27.17
CA SER A 31 -1.83 15.22 -26.20
C SER A 31 -1.83 14.01 -25.25
N ARG A 32 -0.68 13.39 -25.06
CA ARG A 32 -0.52 12.27 -24.10
C ARG A 32 -0.99 12.74 -22.73
N LYS A 33 -2.03 12.11 -22.19
CA LYS A 33 -2.53 12.43 -20.85
C LYS A 33 -1.47 12.03 -19.81
N ALA A 34 -1.22 12.88 -18.82
CA ALA A 34 -0.31 12.54 -17.72
C ALA A 34 -0.83 11.29 -16.98
N THR A 35 0.04 10.32 -16.78
CA THR A 35 -0.28 9.02 -16.15
C THR A 35 -0.38 9.14 -14.63
N MET A 36 0.31 10.13 -14.03
CA MET A 36 0.13 10.56 -12.64
C MET A 36 -0.46 11.96 -12.60
N ARG A 37 -1.57 12.14 -11.87
CA ARG A 37 -2.28 13.42 -11.77
C ARG A 37 -2.43 13.85 -10.32
N PRO A 38 -2.31 15.14 -9.99
CA PRO A 38 -2.68 15.65 -8.67
C PRO A 38 -4.15 15.34 -8.37
N LEU A 39 -4.44 14.98 -7.12
CA LEU A 39 -5.82 14.87 -6.66
C LEU A 39 -6.51 16.24 -6.73
N LYS A 40 -7.80 16.24 -7.09
CA LYS A 40 -8.63 17.42 -7.02
C LYS A 40 -8.88 17.79 -5.55
N GLY A 41 -9.11 19.08 -5.28
CA GLY A 41 -9.42 19.56 -3.92
C GLY A 41 -8.17 19.86 -3.08
N ALA A 42 -8.34 19.88 -1.76
CA ALA A 42 -7.33 20.35 -0.80
C ALA A 42 -6.30 19.28 -0.40
N LEU A 43 -6.60 18.01 -0.55
CA LEU A 43 -5.68 16.91 -0.20
C LEU A 43 -4.45 16.92 -1.10
N ASN A 44 -3.27 16.71 -0.51
CA ASN A 44 -2.03 16.53 -1.26
C ASN A 44 -1.84 15.06 -1.64
N GLY A 45 -2.07 14.74 -2.89
CA GLY A 45 -1.91 13.37 -3.38
C GLY A 45 -1.90 13.29 -4.90
N LYS A 46 -1.63 12.09 -5.39
CA LYS A 46 -1.60 11.75 -6.82
C LYS A 46 -2.56 10.61 -7.11
N ASP A 47 -3.28 10.73 -8.20
CA ASP A 47 -4.02 9.64 -8.85
C ASP A 47 -3.10 9.01 -9.90
N ILE A 48 -2.83 7.73 -9.75
CA ILE A 48 -1.93 6.91 -10.57
C ILE A 48 -2.81 6.05 -11.45
N SER A 49 -2.77 6.29 -12.75
CA SER A 49 -3.59 5.56 -13.72
C SER A 49 -3.05 4.17 -14.02
N ARG A 50 -3.87 3.31 -14.63
CA ARG A 50 -3.47 1.98 -15.11
C ARG A 50 -2.26 2.04 -16.06
N ASP A 51 -2.18 3.07 -16.90
CA ASP A 51 -1.03 3.26 -17.82
C ASP A 51 0.28 3.48 -17.06
N GLU A 52 0.25 4.16 -15.91
CA GLU A 52 1.42 4.31 -15.04
C GLU A 52 1.79 2.99 -14.39
N LEU A 53 0.80 2.25 -13.87
CA LEU A 53 1.01 0.94 -13.25
C LEU A 53 1.63 -0.07 -14.22
N PHE A 54 1.34 0.04 -15.51
CA PHE A 54 1.86 -0.85 -16.54
C PHE A 54 3.25 -0.47 -17.09
N LYS A 55 3.89 0.61 -16.63
CA LYS A 55 5.29 0.94 -16.97
C LYS A 55 6.31 -0.06 -16.40
N ALA A 56 5.91 -0.85 -15.42
CA ALA A 56 6.63 -2.00 -14.89
C ALA A 56 5.71 -3.22 -14.87
N ALA A 57 6.25 -4.43 -14.74
CA ALA A 57 5.42 -5.60 -14.48
C ALA A 57 4.85 -5.46 -13.08
N CYS A 58 3.58 -5.07 -13.01
CA CYS A 58 2.86 -4.88 -11.76
C CYS A 58 2.06 -6.15 -11.48
N CYS A 59 2.68 -7.12 -10.81
CA CYS A 59 2.03 -8.37 -10.46
C CYS A 59 1.05 -8.19 -9.30
N ASN A 60 1.41 -7.31 -8.35
CA ASN A 60 0.58 -7.03 -7.17
C ASN A 60 0.73 -5.56 -6.72
N LEU A 61 -0.04 -5.17 -5.70
CA LEU A 61 -0.02 -3.80 -5.18
C LEU A 61 1.37 -3.39 -4.67
N GLY A 62 2.14 -4.29 -4.06
CA GLY A 62 3.48 -4.00 -3.57
C GLY A 62 4.44 -3.56 -4.69
N GLU A 63 4.36 -4.18 -5.84
CA GLU A 63 5.19 -3.89 -7.01
C GLU A 63 4.75 -2.63 -7.77
N SER A 64 3.52 -2.17 -7.54
CA SER A 64 2.93 -0.98 -8.20
C SER A 64 3.62 0.34 -7.83
N PHE A 65 4.43 0.37 -6.77
CA PHE A 65 5.07 1.59 -6.28
C PHE A 65 6.47 1.85 -6.84
N VAL A 66 6.96 1.01 -7.74
CA VAL A 66 8.34 1.10 -8.29
C VAL A 66 8.62 2.46 -8.91
N THR A 67 7.66 3.04 -9.64
CA THR A 67 7.79 4.36 -10.27
C THR A 67 7.35 5.51 -9.35
N ASN A 68 6.88 5.22 -8.13
CA ASN A 68 6.37 6.23 -7.20
C ASN A 68 7.48 6.78 -6.28
N PRO A 69 7.77 8.09 -6.32
CA PRO A 69 8.81 8.66 -5.47
C PRO A 69 8.42 8.77 -3.99
N SER A 70 7.12 8.75 -3.66
CA SER A 70 6.62 9.04 -2.32
C SER A 70 6.49 7.79 -1.45
N VAL A 71 6.36 6.62 -2.07
CA VAL A 71 6.11 5.35 -1.38
C VAL A 71 7.32 4.43 -1.56
N ASP A 72 7.72 3.79 -0.48
CA ASP A 72 8.66 2.67 -0.51
C ASP A 72 7.91 1.39 -0.16
N VAL A 73 8.32 0.29 -0.75
CA VAL A 73 7.92 -1.06 -0.34
C VAL A 73 9.18 -1.84 -0.04
N ASN A 74 9.28 -2.34 1.17
CA ASN A 74 10.42 -3.10 1.64
C ASN A 74 9.97 -4.44 2.21
N TYR A 75 10.81 -5.45 2.08
CA TYR A 75 10.65 -6.69 2.85
C TYR A 75 10.80 -6.39 4.33
N SER A 76 9.98 -7.04 5.15
CA SER A 76 10.05 -6.96 6.62
C SER A 76 11.05 -7.95 7.18
N ASP A 77 11.27 -9.04 6.46
CA ASP A 77 12.23 -10.09 6.78
C ASP A 77 12.66 -10.82 5.49
N ALA A 78 13.70 -11.66 5.61
CA ALA A 78 14.29 -12.39 4.48
C ALA A 78 13.63 -13.75 4.19
N THR A 79 12.65 -14.17 5.00
CA THR A 79 12.16 -15.56 4.96
C THR A 79 10.66 -15.70 4.69
N THR A 80 9.82 -14.79 5.21
CA THR A 80 8.35 -14.93 5.06
C THR A 80 7.81 -14.26 3.79
N GLY A 81 8.59 -13.34 3.20
CA GLY A 81 8.14 -12.50 2.11
C GLY A 81 7.14 -11.41 2.53
N ALA A 82 7.00 -11.15 3.83
CA ALA A 82 6.21 -10.02 4.33
C ALA A 82 6.78 -8.70 3.79
N LYS A 83 5.90 -7.84 3.30
CA LYS A 83 6.28 -6.53 2.74
C LYS A 83 5.53 -5.42 3.46
N GLN A 84 6.21 -4.31 3.67
CA GLN A 84 5.61 -3.11 4.26
C GLN A 84 5.75 -1.91 3.32
N VAL A 85 4.64 -1.18 3.19
CA VAL A 85 4.65 0.18 2.63
C VAL A 85 5.33 1.10 3.63
N LYS A 86 6.09 2.08 3.15
CA LYS A 86 6.57 3.22 3.96
C LYS A 86 6.16 4.51 3.28
N LEU A 87 5.57 5.43 4.03
CA LEU A 87 5.17 6.75 3.57
C LEU A 87 5.65 7.80 4.58
N LEU A 88 6.22 8.90 4.08
CA LEU A 88 6.86 9.92 4.92
C LEU A 88 7.95 9.37 5.87
N GLY A 89 8.65 8.33 5.43
CA GLY A 89 9.69 7.66 6.23
C GLY A 89 9.15 6.81 7.39
N LEU A 90 7.84 6.59 7.49
CA LEU A 90 7.21 5.85 8.58
C LEU A 90 6.60 4.54 8.08
N SER A 91 6.37 3.60 9.01
CA SER A 91 5.84 2.26 8.71
C SER A 91 4.46 2.33 8.05
N GLY A 92 4.15 1.33 7.24
CA GLY A 92 2.85 1.16 6.60
C GLY A 92 1.69 0.99 7.57
N THR A 93 1.94 0.63 8.80
CA THR A 93 0.93 0.60 9.88
C THR A 93 0.27 1.97 10.11
N TYR A 94 0.96 3.07 9.76
CA TYR A 94 0.46 4.45 9.86
C TYR A 94 -0.19 4.97 8.57
N VAL A 95 -0.20 4.16 7.53
CA VAL A 95 -0.85 4.45 6.23
C VAL A 95 -2.19 3.74 6.22
N GLN A 96 -3.26 4.50 6.04
CA GLN A 96 -4.58 3.90 5.89
C GLN A 96 -4.71 3.26 4.50
N MET A 97 -4.91 1.95 4.47
CA MET A 97 -5.17 1.21 3.25
C MET A 97 -6.66 1.14 2.98
N LEU A 98 -7.06 1.53 1.78
CA LEU A 98 -8.46 1.48 1.32
C LEU A 98 -8.55 0.71 0.00
N THR A 99 -9.65 -0.02 -0.16
CA THR A 99 -10.10 -0.53 -1.45
C THR A 99 -11.46 0.08 -1.74
N GLU A 100 -11.59 0.78 -2.87
CA GLU A 100 -12.85 1.44 -3.23
C GLU A 100 -13.33 2.43 -2.14
N ASN A 101 -12.43 3.14 -1.47
CA ASN A 101 -12.69 4.04 -0.34
C ASN A 101 -13.29 3.36 0.91
N LEU A 102 -13.13 2.05 1.05
CA LEU A 102 -13.46 1.29 2.25
C LEU A 102 -12.18 0.79 2.92
N PRO A 103 -12.07 0.85 4.27
CA PRO A 103 -10.90 0.35 4.97
C PRO A 103 -10.64 -1.13 4.67
N ASN A 104 -9.37 -1.47 4.41
CA ASN A 104 -8.94 -2.83 4.12
C ASN A 104 -7.53 -3.11 4.66
N PHE A 105 -7.13 -4.39 4.75
CA PHE A 105 -5.80 -4.86 5.18
C PHE A 105 -5.37 -4.31 6.54
N ARG A 106 -6.11 -4.67 7.57
CA ARG A 106 -5.78 -4.43 8.98
C ARG A 106 -5.24 -5.70 9.61
N GLY A 107 -4.72 -5.61 10.84
CA GLY A 107 -4.33 -6.73 11.68
C GLY A 107 -3.45 -7.76 10.98
N ALA A 108 -3.84 -9.02 11.00
CA ALA A 108 -3.11 -10.16 10.45
C ALA A 108 -2.96 -10.13 8.92
N ALA A 109 -3.83 -9.41 8.22
CA ALA A 109 -3.72 -9.24 6.77
C ALA A 109 -2.59 -8.26 6.37
N LEU A 110 -2.13 -7.39 7.27
CA LEU A 110 -1.20 -6.31 6.95
C LEU A 110 0.16 -6.78 6.42
N PRO A 111 0.84 -7.80 6.99
CA PRO A 111 2.17 -8.22 6.53
C PRO A 111 2.21 -8.73 5.10
N TYR A 112 1.13 -9.33 4.61
CA TYR A 112 1.05 -9.98 3.29
C TYR A 112 0.04 -9.31 2.35
N GLY A 113 -0.77 -8.37 2.85
CA GLY A 113 -1.89 -7.74 2.14
C GLY A 113 -1.53 -7.05 0.83
N LEU A 114 -0.28 -6.59 0.68
CA LEU A 114 0.20 -6.02 -0.58
C LEU A 114 0.25 -7.06 -1.71
N GLY A 115 0.48 -8.34 -1.38
CA GLY A 115 0.43 -9.47 -2.31
C GLY A 115 -1.00 -9.90 -2.67
N TYR A 116 -1.99 -9.60 -1.82
CA TYR A 116 -3.37 -10.03 -2.03
C TYR A 116 -4.13 -9.25 -3.10
N VAL A 117 -3.60 -8.13 -3.57
CA VAL A 117 -4.21 -7.29 -4.60
C VAL A 117 -3.50 -7.50 -5.93
N PRO A 118 -4.09 -8.24 -6.88
CA PRO A 118 -3.51 -8.44 -8.20
C PRO A 118 -3.38 -7.12 -8.97
N GLY A 119 -2.23 -6.88 -9.58
CA GLY A 119 -1.93 -5.64 -10.29
C GLY A 119 -2.88 -5.36 -11.45
N ASN A 120 -3.29 -6.40 -12.15
CA ASN A 120 -4.21 -6.28 -13.29
C ASN A 120 -5.65 -5.91 -12.92
N TRP A 121 -6.05 -6.12 -11.65
CA TRP A 121 -7.38 -5.69 -11.16
C TRP A 121 -7.46 -4.18 -10.94
N MET A 122 -6.31 -3.50 -10.78
CA MET A 122 -6.26 -2.08 -10.48
C MET A 122 -6.54 -1.24 -11.74
N LYS A 123 -7.55 -0.38 -11.65
CA LYS A 123 -7.84 0.68 -12.63
C LYS A 123 -7.04 1.93 -12.34
N SER A 124 -6.96 2.28 -11.06
CA SER A 124 -6.12 3.37 -10.57
C SER A 124 -5.80 3.18 -9.09
N MET A 125 -4.82 3.95 -8.63
CA MET A 125 -4.43 4.00 -7.24
C MET A 125 -4.24 5.46 -6.82
N GLN A 126 -4.83 5.84 -5.70
CA GLN A 126 -4.70 7.18 -5.13
C GLN A 126 -3.78 7.13 -3.93
N VAL A 127 -2.71 7.91 -3.98
CA VAL A 127 -1.76 8.07 -2.87
C VAL A 127 -1.85 9.50 -2.36
N SER A 128 -2.33 9.70 -1.15
CA SER A 128 -2.34 10.99 -0.46
C SER A 128 -1.36 11.00 0.71
N LYS A 129 -0.64 12.10 0.84
CA LYS A 129 0.36 12.33 1.89
C LYS A 129 -0.21 13.13 3.04
N GLY A 130 0.24 12.84 4.27
CA GLY A 130 -0.27 13.46 5.47
C GLY A 130 -1.65 12.94 5.87
N ASN A 131 -2.34 13.69 6.70
CA ASN A 131 -3.69 13.31 7.11
C ASN A 131 -4.66 13.28 5.93
N SER A 132 -5.65 12.40 5.98
CA SER A 132 -6.75 12.34 5.01
C SER A 132 -7.99 13.11 5.49
N SER A 133 -9.08 13.04 4.75
CA SER A 133 -10.40 13.53 5.19
C SER A 133 -10.89 12.78 6.44
N VAL A 134 -11.61 13.46 7.34
CA VAL A 134 -12.25 12.82 8.51
C VAL A 134 -13.35 11.83 8.11
N LYS A 135 -13.87 11.92 6.88
CA LYS A 135 -14.84 10.98 6.30
C LYS A 135 -14.30 9.54 6.26
N ASN A 136 -12.99 9.40 6.03
CA ASN A 136 -12.32 8.11 5.85
C ASN A 136 -11.88 7.47 7.17
N GLY A 137 -12.26 8.05 8.31
CA GLY A 137 -11.91 7.54 9.63
C GLY A 137 -10.75 8.29 10.28
N TYR A 138 -10.25 7.74 11.38
CA TYR A 138 -9.24 8.35 12.24
C TYR A 138 -7.81 7.86 11.96
N GLU A 139 -7.62 6.78 11.19
CA GLU A 139 -6.37 6.00 11.13
C GLU A 139 -5.27 6.61 10.24
N ALA A 140 -5.60 7.46 9.27
CA ALA A 140 -4.59 8.05 8.39
C ALA A 140 -3.69 9.03 9.14
N MET A 141 -2.52 8.56 9.62
CA MET A 141 -1.52 9.38 10.31
C MET A 141 -0.50 9.97 9.34
N THR A 142 0.02 9.15 8.40
CA THR A 142 1.07 9.56 7.45
C THR A 142 0.56 9.65 6.03
N GLY A 143 -0.57 9.06 5.76
CA GLY A 143 -1.20 9.08 4.45
C GLY A 143 -2.28 8.04 4.28
N GLN A 144 -2.78 8.00 3.07
CA GLN A 144 -3.82 7.07 2.65
C GLN A 144 -3.48 6.56 1.25
N ILE A 145 -3.65 5.26 1.06
CA ILE A 145 -3.57 4.61 -0.24
C ILE A 145 -4.94 3.99 -0.52
N ASN A 146 -5.59 4.43 -1.59
CA ASN A 146 -6.86 3.89 -2.04
C ASN A 146 -6.67 3.22 -3.40
N VAL A 147 -7.06 1.96 -3.49
CA VAL A 147 -7.03 1.17 -4.73
C VAL A 147 -8.43 1.14 -5.33
N GLU A 148 -8.53 1.52 -6.58
CA GLU A 148 -9.75 1.42 -7.38
C GLU A 148 -9.57 0.27 -8.39
N TYR A 149 -10.46 -0.71 -8.35
CA TYR A 149 -10.45 -1.81 -9.32
C TYR A 149 -11.17 -1.40 -10.60
N VAL A 150 -10.98 -2.16 -11.69
CA VAL A 150 -11.84 -2.07 -12.88
C VAL A 150 -13.30 -2.15 -12.48
N LYS A 151 -14.17 -1.48 -13.20
CA LYS A 151 -15.57 -1.26 -12.80
C LYS A 151 -16.53 -2.06 -13.65
N PRO A 152 -17.65 -2.55 -13.08
CA PRO A 152 -18.69 -3.21 -13.86
C PRO A 152 -19.29 -2.37 -15.01
N GLU A 153 -19.20 -1.03 -14.91
CA GLU A 153 -19.64 -0.09 -15.95
C GLU A 153 -18.59 0.22 -17.02
N ASP A 154 -17.37 -0.31 -16.90
CA ASP A 154 -16.34 -0.14 -17.93
C ASP A 154 -16.76 -0.85 -19.24
N GLU A 155 -16.04 -0.61 -20.34
CA GLU A 155 -16.37 -1.22 -21.66
C GLU A 155 -16.53 -2.73 -21.54
N GLU A 156 -17.61 -3.28 -22.11
CA GLU A 156 -17.85 -4.73 -22.14
C GLU A 156 -16.72 -5.46 -22.82
N GLY A 157 -16.33 -6.58 -22.25
CA GLY A 157 -15.31 -7.45 -22.83
C GLY A 157 -14.59 -8.30 -21.80
N LEU A 158 -13.64 -9.08 -22.30
CA LEU A 158 -12.78 -9.96 -21.54
C LEU A 158 -11.33 -9.47 -21.67
N SER A 159 -10.66 -9.28 -20.55
CA SER A 159 -9.23 -9.04 -20.49
C SER A 159 -8.53 -10.26 -19.88
N LEU A 160 -7.39 -10.64 -20.45
CA LEU A 160 -6.53 -11.71 -19.96
C LEU A 160 -5.11 -11.18 -19.84
N ASN A 161 -4.40 -11.56 -18.79
CA ASN A 161 -2.97 -11.32 -18.68
C ASN A 161 -2.28 -12.59 -18.22
N LEU A 162 -1.22 -12.95 -18.93
CA LEU A 162 -0.31 -14.03 -18.56
C LEU A 162 1.06 -13.43 -18.34
N TYR A 163 1.74 -13.89 -17.30
CA TYR A 163 3.07 -13.43 -16.91
C TYR A 163 3.92 -14.62 -16.48
N GLY A 164 5.21 -14.55 -16.79
CA GLY A 164 6.21 -15.51 -16.32
C GLY A 164 7.56 -14.85 -16.11
N SER A 165 8.31 -15.30 -15.09
CA SER A 165 9.64 -14.79 -14.77
C SER A 165 10.69 -15.88 -14.68
N THR A 166 11.96 -15.46 -14.79
CA THR A 166 13.12 -16.35 -14.60
C THR A 166 13.26 -16.90 -13.19
N MET A 167 12.52 -16.31 -12.24
CA MET A 167 12.47 -16.78 -10.84
C MET A 167 11.36 -17.81 -10.60
N GLY A 168 10.84 -18.45 -11.66
CA GLY A 168 9.85 -19.52 -11.53
C GLY A 168 8.46 -19.06 -11.12
N LYS A 169 8.14 -17.77 -11.32
CA LYS A 169 6.80 -17.23 -11.06
C LYS A 169 5.96 -17.27 -12.34
N PHE A 170 4.75 -17.78 -12.22
CA PHE A 170 3.71 -17.73 -13.25
C PHE A 170 2.47 -17.09 -12.68
N GLU A 171 1.85 -16.19 -13.45
CA GLU A 171 0.56 -15.59 -13.13
C GLU A 171 -0.40 -15.61 -14.30
N ALA A 172 -1.68 -15.79 -13.99
CA ALA A 172 -2.79 -15.65 -14.93
C ALA A 172 -3.88 -14.78 -14.29
N ASN A 173 -4.27 -13.73 -14.99
CA ASN A 173 -5.34 -12.84 -14.59
C ASN A 173 -6.41 -12.81 -15.66
N ALA A 174 -7.69 -12.76 -15.25
CA ALA A 174 -8.83 -12.55 -16.12
C ALA A 174 -9.80 -11.55 -15.48
N ASP A 175 -10.29 -10.61 -16.27
CA ASP A 175 -11.41 -9.75 -15.91
C ASP A 175 -12.44 -9.69 -17.04
N GLY A 176 -13.71 -9.76 -16.68
CA GLY A 176 -14.80 -9.68 -17.63
C GLY A 176 -16.02 -8.99 -17.06
N ASN A 177 -16.56 -8.02 -17.81
CA ASN A 177 -17.75 -7.28 -17.44
C ASN A 177 -18.88 -7.45 -18.47
N ILE A 178 -20.11 -7.49 -17.97
CA ILE A 178 -21.33 -7.69 -18.73
C ILE A 178 -22.36 -6.67 -18.30
N HIS A 179 -22.91 -5.93 -19.26
CA HIS A 179 -24.07 -5.06 -19.05
C HIS A 179 -25.35 -5.85 -19.36
N ILE A 180 -26.28 -5.90 -18.39
CA ILE A 180 -27.53 -6.65 -18.57
C ILE A 180 -28.49 -5.78 -19.38
N LYS A 181 -28.71 -6.16 -20.64
CA LYS A 181 -29.56 -5.41 -21.58
C LYS A 181 -30.96 -5.12 -21.01
N GLY A 182 -31.40 -3.87 -21.17
CA GLY A 182 -32.71 -3.40 -20.70
C GLY A 182 -32.81 -3.21 -19.17
N LYS A 183 -31.68 -3.28 -18.46
CA LYS A 183 -31.56 -2.98 -17.03
C LYS A 183 -30.31 -2.15 -16.79
N ASP A 184 -30.42 -1.19 -15.89
CA ASP A 184 -29.27 -0.37 -15.45
C ASP A 184 -28.38 -1.18 -14.47
N LEU A 185 -28.07 -2.40 -14.85
CA LEU A 185 -27.37 -3.39 -14.03
C LEU A 185 -26.16 -3.94 -14.79
N SER A 186 -25.02 -3.90 -14.15
CA SER A 186 -23.76 -4.45 -14.68
C SER A 186 -23.12 -5.37 -13.67
N THR A 187 -22.44 -6.39 -14.14
CA THR A 187 -21.63 -7.29 -13.30
C THR A 187 -20.23 -7.46 -13.87
N GLU A 188 -19.29 -7.75 -12.99
CA GLU A 188 -17.89 -8.01 -13.33
C GLU A 188 -17.36 -9.17 -12.51
N ILE A 189 -16.56 -10.01 -13.15
CA ILE A 189 -15.81 -11.08 -12.49
C ILE A 189 -14.32 -10.81 -12.69
N LEU A 190 -13.57 -10.88 -11.61
CA LEU A 190 -12.12 -10.76 -11.55
C LEU A 190 -11.58 -12.08 -11.03
N ALA A 191 -10.63 -12.68 -11.73
CA ALA A 191 -9.95 -13.91 -11.33
C ALA A 191 -8.44 -13.75 -11.43
N HIS A 192 -7.72 -14.32 -10.47
CA HIS A 192 -6.26 -14.32 -10.42
C HIS A 192 -5.75 -15.67 -9.93
N PHE A 193 -4.67 -16.12 -10.54
CA PHE A 193 -3.90 -17.28 -10.11
C PHE A 193 -2.41 -16.93 -10.18
N GLU A 194 -1.69 -17.26 -9.12
CA GLU A 194 -0.24 -17.17 -9.04
C GLU A 194 0.33 -18.50 -8.57
N ASN A 195 1.46 -18.90 -9.15
CA ASN A 195 2.28 -20.00 -8.65
C ASN A 195 3.76 -19.64 -8.83
N ASN A 196 4.50 -19.58 -7.73
CA ASN A 196 5.95 -19.46 -7.71
C ASN A 196 6.52 -20.76 -7.14
N TRP A 197 7.27 -21.51 -7.97
CA TRP A 197 7.77 -22.84 -7.60
C TRP A 197 9.29 -22.91 -7.45
N ASN A 198 9.98 -21.78 -7.48
CA ASN A 198 11.43 -21.76 -7.47
C ASN A 198 12.01 -21.97 -6.05
N HIS A 199 13.15 -22.67 -5.99
CA HIS A 199 13.95 -22.90 -4.78
C HIS A 199 15.31 -22.20 -4.87
N HIS A 200 15.33 -20.92 -5.30
CA HIS A 200 16.56 -20.20 -5.55
C HIS A 200 17.19 -19.71 -4.24
N ASP A 201 18.46 -20.06 -4.03
CA ASP A 201 19.38 -19.55 -3.02
C ASP A 201 20.54 -18.85 -3.75
N GLY A 202 20.38 -17.59 -4.06
CA GLY A 202 21.33 -16.81 -4.85
C GLY A 202 22.45 -16.18 -4.04
N ASN A 203 22.34 -16.14 -2.73
CA ASN A 203 23.34 -15.60 -1.81
C ASN A 203 24.18 -16.68 -1.11
N GLY A 204 23.76 -17.96 -1.18
CA GLY A 204 24.47 -19.12 -0.64
C GLY A 204 24.35 -19.27 0.88
N ASP A 205 23.32 -18.70 1.49
CA ASP A 205 23.06 -18.83 2.93
C ASP A 205 22.25 -20.07 3.31
N GLY A 206 21.86 -20.87 2.32
CA GLY A 206 21.09 -22.08 2.51
C GLY A 206 19.58 -21.87 2.69
N PHE A 207 19.08 -20.65 2.51
CA PHE A 207 17.66 -20.31 2.51
C PHE A 207 17.19 -19.88 1.13
N GLN A 208 15.91 -20.04 0.86
CA GLN A 208 15.32 -19.52 -0.37
C GLN A 208 15.25 -18.00 -0.29
N ASP A 209 15.68 -17.29 -1.34
CA ASP A 209 15.67 -15.82 -1.44
C ASP A 209 14.23 -15.26 -1.49
N ASP A 210 13.26 -16.00 -2.01
CA ASP A 210 11.85 -15.60 -2.14
C ASP A 210 10.94 -16.80 -1.83
N PRO A 211 9.83 -16.61 -1.09
CA PRO A 211 8.94 -17.71 -0.77
C PRO A 211 8.24 -18.26 -2.02
N GLN A 212 8.00 -19.55 -2.02
CA GLN A 212 7.05 -20.15 -2.93
C GLN A 212 5.65 -19.70 -2.54
N VAL A 213 4.90 -19.19 -3.49
CA VAL A 213 3.53 -18.72 -3.28
C VAL A 213 2.62 -19.42 -4.28
N LYS A 214 1.53 -19.99 -3.78
CA LYS A 214 0.42 -20.45 -4.61
C LYS A 214 -0.83 -19.72 -4.16
N GLN A 215 -1.36 -18.84 -5.03
CA GLN A 215 -2.46 -17.96 -4.69
C GLN A 215 -3.58 -18.06 -5.72
N PHE A 216 -4.82 -18.01 -5.23
CA PHE A 216 -6.02 -17.90 -6.03
C PHE A 216 -6.93 -16.82 -5.45
N ASN A 217 -7.36 -15.87 -6.29
CA ASN A 217 -8.32 -14.84 -5.94
C ASN A 217 -9.48 -14.86 -6.93
N LEU A 218 -10.68 -14.67 -6.41
CA LEU A 218 -11.89 -14.48 -7.20
C LEU A 218 -12.73 -13.36 -6.60
N GLN A 219 -13.21 -12.45 -7.44
CA GLN A 219 -14.14 -11.41 -7.00
C GLN A 219 -15.27 -11.28 -8.02
N ASN A 220 -16.51 -11.20 -7.52
CA ASN A 220 -17.68 -10.81 -8.32
C ASN A 220 -18.22 -9.48 -7.82
N ARG A 221 -18.49 -8.56 -8.75
CA ARG A 221 -18.90 -7.17 -8.46
C ARG A 221 -20.17 -6.84 -9.23
N TRP A 222 -21.02 -6.03 -8.61
CA TRP A 222 -22.30 -5.61 -9.15
C TRP A 222 -22.46 -4.11 -9.04
N LEU A 223 -22.99 -3.49 -10.07
CA LEU A 223 -23.39 -2.10 -10.10
C LEU A 223 -24.82 -2.01 -10.64
N TRP A 224 -25.68 -1.36 -9.88
CA TRP A 224 -27.04 -1.04 -10.28
C TRP A 224 -27.27 0.45 -10.13
N LYS A 225 -27.67 1.12 -11.22
CA LYS A 225 -28.01 2.55 -11.25
C LYS A 225 -29.44 2.69 -11.74
N THR A 226 -30.30 3.35 -10.98
CA THR A 226 -31.67 3.59 -11.38
C THR A 226 -32.18 4.89 -10.76
N GLY A 227 -32.60 5.85 -11.60
CA GLY A 227 -33.09 7.15 -11.14
C GLY A 227 -32.14 7.81 -10.14
N ASN A 228 -32.63 7.95 -8.90
CA ASN A 228 -31.88 8.59 -7.80
C ASN A 228 -31.12 7.61 -6.90
N TYR A 229 -30.98 6.36 -7.31
CA TYR A 229 -30.33 5.32 -6.50
C TYR A 229 -29.18 4.66 -7.23
N VAL A 230 -28.07 4.48 -6.51
CA VAL A 230 -26.89 3.74 -6.98
C VAL A 230 -26.50 2.69 -5.95
N PHE A 231 -26.41 1.46 -6.39
CA PHE A 231 -25.86 0.34 -5.62
C PHE A 231 -24.56 -0.13 -6.25
N HIS A 232 -23.55 -0.34 -5.43
CA HIS A 232 -22.32 -1.00 -5.81
C HIS A 232 -21.92 -1.98 -4.70
N GLY A 233 -21.79 -3.24 -5.02
CA GLY A 233 -21.44 -4.28 -4.06
C GLY A 233 -20.62 -5.40 -4.69
N GLY A 234 -20.02 -6.23 -3.86
CA GLY A 234 -19.25 -7.38 -4.34
C GLY A 234 -18.83 -8.31 -3.22
N LEU A 235 -18.45 -9.52 -3.65
CA LEU A 235 -17.92 -10.57 -2.80
C LEU A 235 -16.58 -11.01 -3.39
N SER A 236 -15.60 -11.27 -2.52
CA SER A 236 -14.30 -11.79 -2.92
C SER A 236 -13.83 -12.91 -2.00
N LEU A 237 -13.03 -13.78 -2.56
CA LEU A 237 -12.31 -14.82 -1.84
C LEU A 237 -10.84 -14.84 -2.28
N LEU A 238 -9.99 -15.20 -1.34
CA LEU A 238 -8.56 -15.43 -1.53
C LEU A 238 -8.16 -16.69 -0.77
N LYS A 239 -7.35 -17.50 -1.42
CA LYS A 239 -6.61 -18.59 -0.79
C LYS A 239 -5.16 -18.50 -1.20
N GLU A 240 -4.26 -18.49 -0.23
CA GLU A 240 -2.80 -18.48 -0.45
C GLU A 240 -2.12 -19.52 0.43
N ASP A 241 -1.22 -20.29 -0.19
CA ASP A 241 -0.25 -21.14 0.48
C ASP A 241 1.15 -20.59 0.19
N ARG A 242 1.89 -20.26 1.24
CA ARG A 242 3.23 -19.68 1.18
C ARG A 242 4.21 -20.54 1.93
N THR A 243 5.31 -20.93 1.29
CA THR A 243 6.35 -21.76 1.91
C THR A 243 7.73 -21.19 1.66
N ASN A 244 8.58 -21.25 2.67
CA ASN A 244 9.99 -20.86 2.59
C ASN A 244 10.81 -21.70 3.58
N GLY A 245 12.11 -21.47 3.64
CA GLY A 245 13.03 -22.09 4.58
C GLY A 245 14.32 -22.54 3.94
N GLN A 246 14.98 -23.45 4.60
CA GLN A 246 16.26 -24.00 4.11
C GLN A 246 16.05 -24.83 2.84
N VAL A 247 16.96 -24.65 1.87
CA VAL A 247 17.06 -25.51 0.69
C VAL A 247 17.69 -26.87 1.06
N ASP A 248 17.45 -27.89 0.25
CA ASP A 248 17.92 -29.26 0.58
C ASP A 248 19.43 -29.37 0.78
N LYS A 249 20.20 -28.56 0.08
CA LYS A 249 21.67 -28.50 0.24
C LYS A 249 22.11 -27.96 1.61
N ALA A 250 21.30 -27.15 2.28
CA ALA A 250 21.66 -26.52 3.55
C ALA A 250 21.94 -27.54 4.66
N LEU A 251 21.19 -28.64 4.70
CA LEU A 251 21.40 -29.71 5.69
C LEU A 251 22.76 -30.36 5.56
N SER A 252 23.25 -30.61 4.34
CA SER A 252 24.58 -31.13 4.09
C SER A 252 25.67 -30.09 4.36
N MET A 253 25.40 -28.81 4.18
CA MET A 253 26.35 -27.72 4.43
C MET A 253 26.55 -27.44 5.92
N PHE A 254 25.48 -27.49 6.71
CA PHE A 254 25.49 -27.02 8.12
C PHE A 254 25.28 -28.12 9.15
N GLY A 255 25.14 -29.40 8.72
CA GLY A 255 25.11 -30.57 9.63
C GLY A 255 23.80 -30.78 10.40
N GLY A 256 22.68 -30.32 9.87
CA GLY A 256 21.37 -30.51 10.49
C GLY A 256 20.67 -31.79 10.06
N THR A 257 19.70 -32.25 10.86
CA THR A 257 18.84 -33.40 10.55
C THR A 257 17.44 -33.00 10.11
N THR A 258 16.99 -31.81 10.49
CA THR A 258 15.65 -31.28 10.18
C THR A 258 15.78 -29.88 9.58
N PRO A 259 15.22 -29.63 8.39
CA PRO A 259 15.29 -28.31 7.78
C PRO A 259 14.37 -27.32 8.51
N TYR A 260 14.83 -26.09 8.68
CA TYR A 260 13.98 -25.00 9.12
C TYR A 260 12.97 -24.65 8.01
N ARG A 261 11.70 -24.69 8.32
CA ARG A 261 10.59 -24.43 7.38
C ARG A 261 9.68 -23.34 7.91
N ILE A 262 9.16 -22.54 6.98
CA ILE A 262 8.08 -21.60 7.21
C ILE A 262 6.94 -21.96 6.27
N ASN A 263 5.76 -22.17 6.81
CA ASN A 263 4.55 -22.45 6.04
C ASN A 263 3.45 -21.49 6.54
N ILE A 264 2.79 -20.79 5.63
CA ILE A 264 1.72 -19.84 5.96
C ILE A 264 0.56 -20.11 5.00
N GLY A 265 -0.53 -20.65 5.53
CA GLY A 265 -1.78 -20.83 4.82
C GLY A 265 -2.73 -19.69 5.16
N THR A 266 -3.31 -19.04 4.16
CA THR A 266 -4.23 -17.93 4.32
C THR A 266 -5.53 -18.15 3.56
N GLU A 267 -6.65 -17.94 4.23
CA GLU A 267 -7.99 -17.86 3.62
C GLU A 267 -8.62 -16.52 3.99
N ARG A 268 -9.12 -15.80 2.99
CA ARG A 268 -9.77 -14.51 3.20
C ARG A 268 -11.05 -14.39 2.37
N TYR A 269 -12.12 -13.97 3.03
CA TYR A 269 -13.42 -13.71 2.42
C TYR A 269 -13.81 -12.28 2.74
N GLU A 270 -14.27 -11.55 1.73
CA GLU A 270 -14.67 -10.15 1.88
C GLU A 270 -16.01 -9.92 1.20
N GLY A 271 -16.82 -9.07 1.80
CA GLY A 271 -18.03 -8.54 1.21
C GLY A 271 -18.12 -7.04 1.43
N TYR A 272 -18.55 -6.31 0.42
CA TYR A 272 -18.78 -4.87 0.55
C TYR A 272 -20.07 -4.45 -0.14
N MET A 273 -20.63 -3.35 0.35
CA MET A 273 -21.81 -2.72 -0.26
C MET A 273 -21.74 -1.20 -0.09
N LYS A 274 -22.27 -0.51 -1.09
CA LYS A 274 -22.45 0.95 -1.10
C LYS A 274 -23.84 1.24 -1.68
N HIS A 275 -24.65 1.92 -0.93
CA HIS A 275 -25.97 2.40 -1.33
C HIS A 275 -25.94 3.92 -1.30
N ALA A 276 -26.25 4.57 -2.40
CA ALA A 276 -26.33 6.02 -2.49
C ALA A 276 -27.72 6.44 -2.98
N PHE A 277 -28.35 7.34 -2.26
CA PHE A 277 -29.63 7.94 -2.59
C PHE A 277 -29.41 9.42 -2.88
N ILE A 278 -29.66 9.84 -4.11
CA ILE A 278 -29.55 11.23 -4.55
C ILE A 278 -30.88 11.92 -4.20
N LEU A 279 -30.87 12.80 -3.19
CA LEU A 279 -32.05 13.51 -2.72
C LEU A 279 -32.31 14.78 -3.52
N ASN A 280 -31.24 15.48 -3.90
CA ASN A 280 -31.30 16.68 -4.74
C ASN A 280 -30.04 16.77 -5.61
N ALA A 281 -30.19 16.49 -6.90
CA ALA A 281 -29.06 16.51 -7.85
C ALA A 281 -28.48 17.92 -8.06
N ALA A 282 -29.31 18.97 -8.00
CA ALA A 282 -28.85 20.34 -8.21
C ALA A 282 -27.88 20.84 -7.11
N HIS A 283 -28.11 20.38 -5.88
CA HIS A 283 -27.25 20.69 -4.74
C HIS A 283 -26.26 19.54 -4.41
N GLY A 284 -26.25 18.45 -5.20
CA GLY A 284 -25.46 17.26 -4.89
C GLY A 284 -25.82 16.64 -3.54
N THR A 285 -27.07 16.88 -3.05
CA THR A 285 -27.52 16.37 -1.75
C THR A 285 -27.76 14.87 -1.87
N ASN A 286 -27.06 14.09 -1.04
CA ASN A 286 -27.15 12.65 -1.05
C ASN A 286 -26.98 12.06 0.36
N ILE A 287 -27.50 10.85 0.53
CA ILE A 287 -27.22 9.99 1.67
C ILE A 287 -26.61 8.70 1.14
N ALA A 288 -25.50 8.27 1.69
CA ALA A 288 -24.84 7.03 1.31
C ALA A 288 -24.61 6.15 2.55
N LEU A 289 -24.99 4.87 2.43
CA LEU A 289 -24.61 3.82 3.37
C LEU A 289 -23.52 2.98 2.74
N LEU A 290 -22.39 2.87 3.41
CA LEU A 290 -21.22 2.15 2.98
C LEU A 290 -20.89 1.09 4.01
N GLY A 291 -20.43 -0.07 3.58
CA GLY A 291 -20.00 -1.09 4.51
C GLY A 291 -19.12 -2.15 3.86
N ASN A 292 -18.27 -2.74 4.66
CA ASN A 292 -17.54 -3.95 4.31
C ASN A 292 -17.36 -4.85 5.53
N VAL A 293 -17.27 -6.14 5.26
CA VAL A 293 -16.90 -7.18 6.21
C VAL A 293 -15.77 -8.01 5.63
N SER A 294 -14.87 -8.45 6.48
CA SER A 294 -13.83 -9.41 6.10
C SER A 294 -13.64 -10.48 7.15
N LEU A 295 -13.39 -11.70 6.69
CA LEU A 295 -13.01 -12.85 7.49
C LEU A 295 -11.63 -13.27 6.99
N HIS A 296 -10.62 -13.26 7.86
CA HIS A 296 -9.24 -13.62 7.54
C HIS A 296 -8.78 -14.70 8.51
N LYS A 297 -8.41 -15.83 7.95
CA LYS A 297 -7.84 -16.96 8.69
C LYS A 297 -6.42 -17.16 8.20
N GLN A 298 -5.48 -17.29 9.13
CA GLN A 298 -4.11 -17.64 8.84
C GLN A 298 -3.63 -18.72 9.79
N ASP A 299 -3.09 -19.79 9.22
CA ASP A 299 -2.44 -20.89 9.94
C ASP A 299 -0.96 -20.86 9.53
N ALA A 300 -0.06 -20.61 10.48
CA ALA A 300 1.34 -20.38 10.17
C ALA A 300 2.27 -21.21 11.06
N LEU A 301 3.35 -21.72 10.45
CA LEU A 301 4.45 -22.39 11.12
C LEU A 301 5.76 -21.63 10.83
N TYR A 302 6.46 -21.21 11.88
CA TYR A 302 7.77 -20.57 11.83
C TYR A 302 8.78 -21.45 12.55
N GLY A 303 9.42 -22.37 11.85
CA GLY A 303 10.25 -23.42 12.46
C GLY A 303 9.43 -24.35 13.36
N ILE A 304 9.48 -24.11 14.68
CA ILE A 304 8.68 -24.87 15.67
C ILE A 304 7.51 -24.06 16.24
N LYS A 305 7.41 -22.77 15.93
CA LYS A 305 6.38 -21.88 16.45
C LYS A 305 5.15 -21.95 15.54
N GLN A 306 4.06 -22.48 16.06
CA GLN A 306 2.78 -22.49 15.35
C GLN A 306 1.94 -21.29 15.78
N TYR A 307 1.49 -20.50 14.82
CA TYR A 307 0.66 -19.34 15.02
C TYR A 307 -0.61 -19.44 14.17
N ASP A 308 -1.75 -19.40 14.83
CA ASP A 308 -3.06 -19.44 14.21
C ASP A 308 -3.79 -18.14 14.56
N VAL A 309 -4.38 -17.48 13.57
CA VAL A 309 -5.20 -16.29 13.79
C VAL A 309 -6.48 -16.32 12.97
N ASN A 310 -7.59 -15.99 13.61
CA ASN A 310 -8.88 -15.73 12.99
C ASN A 310 -9.26 -14.28 13.27
N GLU A 311 -9.29 -13.48 12.21
CA GLU A 311 -9.64 -12.06 12.26
C GLU A 311 -10.96 -11.83 11.56
N LYS A 312 -11.82 -10.99 12.17
CA LYS A 312 -13.11 -10.57 11.61
C LYS A 312 -13.21 -9.06 11.75
N ASN A 313 -13.36 -8.37 10.63
CA ASN A 313 -13.51 -6.93 10.62
C ASN A 313 -14.84 -6.55 10.01
N ALA A 314 -15.51 -5.57 10.59
CA ALA A 314 -16.71 -4.97 10.06
C ALA A 314 -16.61 -3.44 10.12
N TYR A 315 -16.95 -2.81 9.02
CA TYR A 315 -17.02 -1.35 8.90
C TYR A 315 -18.36 -0.97 8.30
N ALA A 316 -18.99 0.07 8.87
CA ALA A 316 -20.16 0.71 8.30
C ALA A 316 -20.03 2.23 8.44
N SER A 317 -20.54 2.97 7.47
CA SER A 317 -20.57 4.43 7.50
C SER A 317 -21.83 4.95 6.81
N LEU A 318 -22.57 5.80 7.51
CA LEU A 318 -23.68 6.58 6.95
C LEU A 318 -23.16 7.99 6.69
N VAL A 319 -23.23 8.43 5.45
CA VAL A 319 -22.69 9.72 4.99
C VAL A 319 -23.83 10.55 4.45
N PHE A 320 -23.96 11.76 4.95
CA PHE A 320 -24.78 12.82 4.36
C PHE A 320 -23.86 13.87 3.73
N GLU A 321 -24.18 14.31 2.52
CA GLU A 321 -23.42 15.34 1.82
C GLU A 321 -24.37 16.29 1.08
N THR A 322 -24.08 17.60 1.15
CA THR A 322 -24.84 18.63 0.44
C THR A 322 -23.98 19.85 0.12
N ASN A 323 -24.28 20.51 -1.00
CA ASN A 323 -23.74 21.83 -1.31
C ASN A 323 -24.81 22.88 -1.03
N PHE A 324 -24.57 23.78 -0.08
CA PHE A 324 -25.46 24.92 0.16
C PHE A 324 -25.40 25.90 -1.02
N THR A 325 -24.18 26.11 -1.55
CA THR A 325 -23.89 26.79 -2.81
C THR A 325 -22.78 26.00 -3.54
N PRO A 326 -22.43 26.34 -4.79
CA PRO A 326 -21.32 25.69 -5.47
C PRO A 326 -19.99 25.74 -4.70
N GLU A 327 -19.81 26.77 -3.85
CA GLU A 327 -18.61 27.00 -3.06
C GLU A 327 -18.63 26.30 -1.69
N HIS A 328 -19.84 26.02 -1.13
CA HIS A 328 -20.02 25.61 0.24
C HIS A 328 -20.54 24.17 0.32
N ASN A 329 -19.69 23.24 0.64
CA ASN A 329 -20.03 21.82 0.85
C ASN A 329 -19.98 21.45 2.34
N LEU A 330 -21.02 20.75 2.80
CA LEU A 330 -21.07 20.13 4.10
C LEU A 330 -21.17 18.61 3.95
N SER A 331 -20.36 17.89 4.70
CA SER A 331 -20.49 16.44 4.88
C SER A 331 -20.55 16.11 6.35
N ALA A 332 -21.52 15.30 6.75
CA ALA A 332 -21.64 14.76 8.10
C ALA A 332 -21.91 13.26 8.04
N GLY A 333 -21.55 12.54 9.07
CA GLY A 333 -21.80 11.10 9.04
C GLY A 333 -21.55 10.41 10.36
N LEU A 334 -22.05 9.17 10.41
CA LEU A 334 -21.81 8.22 11.47
C LEU A 334 -20.96 7.08 10.92
N SER A 335 -20.14 6.47 11.76
CA SER A 335 -19.37 5.29 11.40
C SER A 335 -19.32 4.28 12.53
N PHE A 336 -19.04 3.06 12.17
CA PHE A 336 -18.87 1.94 13.08
C PHE A 336 -17.72 1.08 12.57
N ASN A 337 -16.76 0.81 13.45
CA ASN A 337 -15.71 -0.17 13.23
C ASN A 337 -15.83 -1.26 14.29
N HIS A 338 -15.63 -2.50 13.88
CA HIS A 338 -15.49 -3.63 14.79
C HIS A 338 -14.36 -4.53 14.28
N ASP A 339 -13.36 -4.71 15.12
CA ASP A 339 -12.21 -5.56 14.87
C ASP A 339 -12.18 -6.66 15.94
N TYR A 340 -12.17 -7.91 15.50
CA TYR A 340 -12.09 -9.09 16.35
C TYR A 340 -10.96 -9.97 15.88
N LEU A 341 -10.02 -10.27 16.77
CA LEU A 341 -8.92 -11.19 16.54
C LEU A 341 -8.94 -12.30 17.60
N HIS A 342 -8.85 -13.53 17.15
CA HIS A 342 -8.57 -14.68 18.02
C HIS A 342 -7.25 -15.30 17.57
N GLN A 343 -6.25 -15.21 18.43
CA GLN A 343 -4.87 -15.58 18.17
C GLN A 343 -4.45 -16.73 19.09
N ARG A 344 -3.70 -17.67 18.56
CA ARG A 344 -3.10 -18.76 19.31
C ARG A 344 -1.66 -18.97 18.84
N LEU A 345 -0.72 -18.94 19.79
CA LEU A 345 0.66 -19.33 19.57
C LEU A 345 0.92 -20.60 20.36
N SER A 346 1.41 -21.64 19.73
CA SER A 346 1.76 -22.89 20.36
C SER A 346 3.17 -23.33 20.00
N LEU A 347 3.82 -23.97 20.95
CA LEU A 347 5.12 -24.60 20.80
C LEU A 347 4.97 -26.09 21.05
N PRO A 348 5.67 -26.97 20.30
CA PRO A 348 5.63 -28.41 20.55
C PRO A 348 6.03 -28.77 21.97
N SER A 349 5.33 -29.71 22.57
CA SER A 349 5.61 -30.24 23.92
C SER A 349 7.05 -30.75 24.02
N GLY A 350 7.84 -30.19 24.95
CA GLY A 350 9.26 -30.49 25.14
C GLY A 350 10.25 -29.62 24.42
N ALA A 351 9.79 -28.73 23.52
CA ALA A 351 10.63 -27.73 22.81
C ALA A 351 10.65 -26.36 23.49
N ILE A 352 10.07 -26.23 24.68
CA ILE A 352 10.04 -24.96 25.42
C ILE A 352 11.38 -24.85 26.17
N PRO A 353 12.32 -24.01 25.72
CA PRO A 353 13.28 -23.44 26.65
C PRO A 353 12.45 -22.75 27.74
N SER A 354 12.84 -22.89 29.00
CA SER A 354 12.20 -22.26 30.17
C SER A 354 11.91 -20.77 30.04
N ASP A 355 12.47 -20.13 29.02
CA ASP A 355 12.44 -18.71 28.75
C ASP A 355 11.26 -18.24 27.85
N TYR A 356 10.53 -19.15 27.21
CA TYR A 356 9.35 -18.78 26.42
C TYR A 356 8.06 -18.55 27.26
N GLY A 357 8.13 -18.76 28.57
CA GLY A 357 6.99 -18.63 29.47
C GLY A 357 6.42 -17.19 29.63
N ASN A 358 7.10 -16.18 29.06
CA ASN A 358 6.63 -14.79 29.04
C ASN A 358 6.23 -14.30 27.66
N LEU A 359 6.13 -15.19 26.67
CA LEU A 359 5.52 -14.88 25.40
C LEU A 359 4.05 -14.62 25.66
N TYR A 360 3.66 -13.33 25.54
CA TYR A 360 2.30 -12.82 25.54
C TYR A 360 1.33 -13.68 26.37
N PRO A 361 0.53 -13.17 27.29
CA PRO A 361 -0.46 -13.97 28.01
C PRO A 361 -1.51 -14.48 27.00
N LEU A 362 -1.18 -15.53 26.26
CA LEU A 362 -2.03 -16.22 25.29
C LEU A 362 -3.27 -16.87 25.90
N GLU A 363 -3.40 -16.86 27.23
CA GLU A 363 -4.64 -17.18 27.92
C GLU A 363 -5.82 -16.29 27.51
N ARG A 364 -5.54 -15.13 26.86
CA ARG A 364 -6.54 -14.24 26.26
C ARG A 364 -6.16 -13.84 24.83
N GLY A 365 -5.92 -14.79 23.96
CA GLY A 365 -5.67 -14.56 22.53
C GLY A 365 -6.86 -13.91 21.77
N ILE A 366 -7.78 -13.25 22.50
CA ILE A 366 -8.94 -12.59 21.94
C ILE A 366 -8.79 -11.09 22.16
N GLU A 367 -8.74 -10.36 21.06
CA GLU A 367 -8.86 -8.90 21.02
C GLU A 367 -10.21 -8.56 20.38
N SER A 368 -10.97 -7.66 20.99
CA SER A 368 -12.26 -7.22 20.46
C SER A 368 -12.40 -5.72 20.69
N GLU A 369 -12.33 -4.96 19.62
CA GLU A 369 -12.49 -3.52 19.66
C GLU A 369 -13.70 -3.09 18.84
N THR A 370 -14.53 -2.22 19.43
CA THR A 370 -15.67 -1.62 18.78
C THR A 370 -15.56 -0.11 18.89
N THR A 371 -15.61 0.58 17.75
CA THR A 371 -15.38 2.02 17.69
C THR A 371 -16.47 2.71 16.85
N PRO A 372 -17.64 3.04 17.47
CA PRO A 372 -18.58 3.97 16.87
C PRO A 372 -17.99 5.38 16.83
N GLY A 373 -18.37 6.15 15.82
CA GLY A 373 -17.91 7.52 15.64
C GLY A 373 -18.86 8.40 14.86
N ALA A 374 -18.68 9.70 14.99
CA ALA A 374 -19.41 10.71 14.24
C ALA A 374 -18.44 11.79 13.74
N TYR A 375 -18.75 12.35 12.59
CA TYR A 375 -17.93 13.43 12.02
C TYR A 375 -18.77 14.51 11.36
N VAL A 376 -18.15 15.69 11.26
CA VAL A 376 -18.60 16.79 10.42
C VAL A 376 -17.38 17.34 9.67
N GLN A 377 -17.55 17.66 8.39
CA GLN A 377 -16.55 18.27 7.55
C GLN A 377 -17.19 19.36 6.69
N TYR A 378 -16.58 20.51 6.72
CA TYR A 378 -16.97 21.63 5.88
C TYR A 378 -15.86 21.90 4.88
N THR A 379 -16.26 22.16 3.61
CA THR A 379 -15.33 22.51 2.53
C THR A 379 -15.83 23.80 1.86
N TYR A 380 -14.96 24.79 1.85
CA TYR A 380 -15.11 26.00 1.05
C TYR A 380 -14.27 25.89 -0.21
N ASN A 381 -14.86 26.07 -1.38
CA ASN A 381 -14.19 25.98 -2.67
C ASN A 381 -14.50 27.20 -3.53
N LEU A 382 -13.61 28.18 -3.56
CA LEU A 382 -13.71 29.34 -4.44
C LEU A 382 -13.09 29.01 -5.81
N HIS A 383 -13.90 28.45 -6.70
CA HIS A 383 -13.54 28.15 -8.11
C HIS A 383 -12.19 27.45 -8.27
N ASP A 384 -11.86 26.51 -7.39
CA ASP A 384 -10.57 25.80 -7.29
C ASP A 384 -9.34 26.68 -7.02
N HIS A 385 -9.48 28.01 -6.97
CA HIS A 385 -8.39 28.92 -6.58
C HIS A 385 -8.06 28.87 -5.09
N LEU A 386 -9.09 28.73 -4.25
CA LEU A 386 -8.93 28.55 -2.81
C LEU A 386 -9.88 27.44 -2.36
N VAL A 387 -9.33 26.36 -1.85
CA VAL A 387 -10.11 25.27 -1.26
C VAL A 387 -9.64 25.09 0.18
N ALA A 388 -10.54 25.37 1.14
CA ALA A 388 -10.32 25.14 2.56
C ALA A 388 -11.24 24.03 3.04
N MET A 389 -10.70 23.02 3.71
CA MET A 389 -11.44 21.90 4.27
C MET A 389 -11.09 21.74 5.75
N ALA A 390 -12.08 21.81 6.61
CA ALA A 390 -11.97 21.57 8.04
C ALA A 390 -12.90 20.46 8.46
N GLY A 391 -12.39 19.51 9.23
CA GLY A 391 -13.15 18.37 9.71
C GLY A 391 -12.87 18.08 11.17
N LEU A 392 -13.90 17.67 11.87
CA LEU A 392 -13.84 17.20 13.24
C LEU A 392 -14.55 15.86 13.36
N ARG A 393 -13.91 14.93 14.05
CA ARG A 393 -14.44 13.59 14.26
C ARG A 393 -14.28 13.20 15.72
N VAL A 394 -15.30 12.57 16.29
CA VAL A 394 -15.28 11.97 17.63
C VAL A 394 -15.54 10.49 17.48
N ASP A 395 -14.71 9.69 18.11
CA ASP A 395 -14.81 8.23 18.15
C ASP A 395 -14.73 7.74 19.60
N HIS A 396 -15.40 6.64 19.90
CA HIS A 396 -15.35 5.99 21.19
C HIS A 396 -14.97 4.52 21.04
N SER A 397 -13.75 4.18 21.45
CA SER A 397 -13.32 2.79 21.53
C SER A 397 -13.69 2.20 22.89
N ASN A 398 -14.26 0.99 22.89
CA ASN A 398 -14.51 0.24 24.12
C ASN A 398 -13.23 -0.13 24.88
N VAL A 399 -12.05 -0.06 24.22
CA VAL A 399 -10.75 -0.36 24.79
C VAL A 399 -10.02 0.90 25.26
N TYR A 400 -10.03 1.96 24.44
CA TYR A 400 -9.19 3.15 24.64
C TYR A 400 -10.00 4.41 25.05
N GLY A 401 -11.34 4.31 25.10
CA GLY A 401 -12.20 5.44 25.44
C GLY A 401 -12.41 6.41 24.28
N THR A 402 -12.78 7.65 24.61
CA THR A 402 -13.18 8.67 23.63
C THR A 402 -11.98 9.50 23.18
N PHE A 403 -11.88 9.72 21.86
CA PHE A 403 -10.83 10.55 21.25
C PHE A 403 -11.36 11.43 20.14
N LEU A 404 -10.63 12.53 19.89
CA LEU A 404 -10.99 13.60 18.97
C LEU A 404 -9.98 13.73 17.84
N THR A 405 -10.45 13.71 16.59
CA THR A 405 -9.64 13.78 15.39
C THR A 405 -9.92 15.07 14.61
N PRO A 406 -9.25 16.19 14.92
CA PRO A 406 -9.32 17.40 14.12
C PRO A 406 -8.41 17.30 12.90
N ARG A 407 -8.90 17.77 11.74
CA ARG A 407 -8.11 17.85 10.48
C ARG A 407 -8.43 19.11 9.72
N PHE A 408 -7.40 19.72 9.14
CA PHE A 408 -7.48 20.91 8.32
C PHE A 408 -6.62 20.77 7.07
N HIS A 409 -7.14 21.19 5.93
CA HIS A 409 -6.44 21.23 4.65
C HIS A 409 -6.78 22.50 3.91
N LEU A 410 -5.75 23.14 3.33
CA LEU A 410 -5.87 24.32 2.52
C LEU A 410 -5.14 24.08 1.20
N LYS A 411 -5.80 24.40 0.08
CA LYS A 411 -5.20 24.57 -1.23
C LYS A 411 -5.42 26.00 -1.66
N TRP A 412 -4.34 26.67 -2.03
CA TRP A 412 -4.39 28.03 -2.55
C TRP A 412 -3.63 28.09 -3.88
N MET A 413 -4.32 28.53 -4.92
CA MET A 413 -3.79 28.68 -6.28
C MET A 413 -3.92 30.13 -6.73
N PRO A 414 -2.98 31.01 -6.29
CA PRO A 414 -3.02 32.44 -6.63
C PRO A 414 -2.82 32.69 -8.12
N ALA A 415 -2.17 31.78 -8.82
CA ALA A 415 -1.98 31.77 -10.25
C ALA A 415 -2.06 30.35 -10.79
N GLN A 416 -2.44 30.17 -12.06
CA GLN A 416 -2.55 28.84 -12.69
C GLN A 416 -1.23 28.05 -12.69
N ILE A 417 -0.10 28.77 -12.62
CA ILE A 417 1.24 28.17 -12.60
C ILE A 417 1.71 27.75 -11.20
N PHE A 418 1.00 28.16 -10.13
CA PHE A 418 1.48 27.98 -8.76
C PHE A 418 0.37 27.55 -7.81
N THR A 419 0.62 26.51 -7.05
CA THR A 419 -0.31 25.98 -6.04
C THR A 419 0.44 25.74 -4.72
N VAL A 420 -0.14 26.24 -3.64
CA VAL A 420 0.28 25.93 -2.26
C VAL A 420 -0.74 25.01 -1.62
N ARG A 421 -0.30 23.99 -0.89
CA ARG A 421 -1.15 23.19 -0.01
C ARG A 421 -0.56 23.16 1.38
N ILE A 422 -1.43 23.26 2.38
CA ILE A 422 -1.07 23.15 3.79
C ILE A 422 -2.04 22.17 4.45
N SER A 423 -1.54 21.34 5.33
CA SER A 423 -2.36 20.41 6.10
C SER A 423 -1.89 20.30 7.55
N ALA A 424 -2.83 20.12 8.45
CA ALA A 424 -2.57 19.82 9.86
C ALA A 424 -3.66 18.89 10.39
N GLY A 425 -3.31 17.88 11.14
CA GLY A 425 -4.32 17.01 11.71
C GLY A 425 -3.76 15.95 12.64
N LYS A 426 -4.66 15.36 13.41
CA LYS A 426 -4.38 14.29 14.33
C LYS A 426 -4.90 12.97 13.78
N GLY A 427 -4.16 11.90 14.02
CA GLY A 427 -4.57 10.54 13.70
C GLY A 427 -4.38 9.63 14.89
N TYR A 428 -5.13 8.53 14.91
CA TYR A 428 -5.09 7.52 15.95
C TYR A 428 -5.07 6.14 15.34
N ARG A 429 -4.55 5.17 16.08
CA ARG A 429 -4.50 3.78 15.65
C ARG A 429 -4.47 2.84 16.84
N SER A 430 -5.14 1.71 16.73
CA SER A 430 -5.02 0.57 17.64
C SER A 430 -3.96 -0.39 17.09
N ALA A 431 -2.99 -0.76 17.89
CA ALA A 431 -1.91 -1.65 17.48
C ALA A 431 -2.28 -3.11 17.79
N HIS A 432 -2.31 -3.97 16.78
CA HIS A 432 -2.46 -5.42 16.90
C HIS A 432 -1.08 -6.07 16.82
N ALA A 433 -0.32 -5.96 17.92
CA ALA A 433 1.12 -6.17 17.97
C ALA A 433 1.61 -7.45 17.28
N LEU A 434 1.05 -8.61 17.64
CA LEU A 434 1.47 -9.90 17.10
C LEU A 434 0.93 -10.11 15.68
N ALA A 435 -0.34 -9.81 15.45
CA ALA A 435 -0.98 -10.02 14.15
C ALA A 435 -0.30 -9.22 13.04
N GLU A 436 0.01 -7.94 13.29
CA GLU A 436 0.66 -7.05 12.33
C GLU A 436 2.15 -7.30 12.12
N ASN A 437 2.78 -8.03 13.04
CA ASN A 437 4.21 -8.29 13.05
C ASN A 437 4.52 -9.80 13.19
N ASN A 438 3.65 -10.66 12.70
CA ASN A 438 3.80 -12.11 12.83
C ASN A 438 5.07 -12.66 12.17
N TYR A 439 5.64 -11.96 11.19
CA TYR A 439 6.94 -12.28 10.59
C TYR A 439 8.10 -12.26 11.59
N LEU A 440 7.99 -11.53 12.73
CA LEU A 440 8.98 -11.53 13.79
C LEU A 440 9.14 -12.91 14.44
N MET A 441 8.15 -13.77 14.33
CA MET A 441 8.22 -15.16 14.84
C MET A 441 9.22 -16.02 14.06
N ALA A 442 9.64 -15.63 12.87
CA ALA A 442 10.72 -16.29 12.14
C ALA A 442 12.08 -16.12 12.85
N SER A 443 12.27 -15.07 13.64
CA SER A 443 13.50 -14.83 14.42
C SER A 443 13.66 -15.84 15.56
N GLY A 444 14.90 -16.22 15.88
CA GLY A 444 15.24 -17.02 17.06
C GLY A 444 15.18 -16.23 18.38
N ARG A 445 15.06 -14.90 18.32
CA ARG A 445 14.94 -14.05 19.51
C ARG A 445 13.62 -14.26 20.24
N ARG A 446 13.64 -14.03 21.54
CA ARG A 446 12.43 -14.01 22.36
C ARG A 446 11.61 -12.75 22.07
N LEU A 447 10.35 -12.91 21.67
CA LEU A 447 9.43 -11.81 21.46
C LEU A 447 8.72 -11.45 22.75
N ILE A 448 8.79 -10.18 23.15
CA ILE A 448 8.14 -9.63 24.34
C ILE A 448 7.20 -8.51 23.87
N ILE A 449 5.96 -8.56 24.33
CA ILE A 449 4.93 -7.60 23.95
C ILE A 449 4.33 -7.00 25.21
N ASP A 450 4.41 -5.68 25.33
CA ASP A 450 3.81 -4.94 26.44
C ASP A 450 2.31 -4.75 26.24
N ASN A 451 1.62 -4.29 27.28
CA ASN A 451 0.26 -3.79 27.16
C ASN A 451 0.28 -2.45 26.40
N LEU A 452 -0.10 -2.49 25.10
CA LEU A 452 0.03 -1.36 24.22
C LEU A 452 -1.09 -0.33 24.41
N LYS A 453 -0.71 0.94 24.37
CA LYS A 453 -1.63 2.09 24.36
C LYS A 453 -2.10 2.37 22.94
N GLN A 454 -3.22 3.07 22.80
CA GLN A 454 -3.61 3.61 21.49
C GLN A 454 -2.52 4.54 20.96
N GLU A 455 -2.13 4.34 19.73
CA GLU A 455 -1.16 5.22 19.07
C GLU A 455 -1.85 6.52 18.64
N ALA A 456 -1.11 7.62 18.74
CA ALA A 456 -1.60 8.95 18.37
C ALA A 456 -0.46 9.81 17.84
N ALA A 457 -0.71 10.52 16.75
CA ALA A 457 0.27 11.43 16.16
C ALA A 457 -0.39 12.69 15.58
N TRP A 458 0.34 13.80 15.63
CA TRP A 458 0.09 14.98 14.82
C TRP A 458 0.93 14.91 13.55
N ASN A 459 0.31 15.27 12.43
CA ASN A 459 1.00 15.43 11.16
C ASN A 459 0.73 16.84 10.60
N TYR A 460 1.79 17.49 10.18
CA TYR A 460 1.78 18.81 9.53
C TYR A 460 2.43 18.67 8.17
N GLY A 461 1.81 19.25 7.14
CA GLY A 461 2.29 19.17 5.77
C GLY A 461 2.22 20.49 5.03
N SER A 462 3.19 20.73 4.18
CA SER A 462 3.17 21.81 3.19
C SER A 462 3.64 21.29 1.84
N SER A 463 3.06 21.80 0.76
CA SER A 463 3.40 21.43 -0.61
C SER A 463 3.34 22.66 -1.51
N LEU A 464 4.35 22.79 -2.35
CA LEU A 464 4.45 23.79 -3.40
C LEU A 464 4.47 23.10 -4.75
N SER A 465 3.59 23.47 -5.66
CA SER A 465 3.54 22.92 -7.01
C SER A 465 3.62 24.02 -8.05
N PHE A 466 4.49 23.84 -9.04
CA PHE A 466 4.62 24.73 -10.18
C PHE A 466 4.31 23.98 -11.47
N VAL A 467 3.54 24.60 -12.35
CA VAL A 467 3.25 24.13 -13.71
C VAL A 467 3.70 25.19 -14.68
N ILE A 468 4.95 25.10 -15.12
CA ILE A 468 5.62 26.14 -15.91
C ILE A 468 5.50 25.77 -17.39
N PRO A 469 4.79 26.57 -18.21
CA PRO A 469 4.75 26.35 -19.66
C PRO A 469 6.15 26.44 -20.28
N VAL A 470 6.56 25.39 -20.99
CA VAL A 470 7.84 25.33 -21.72
C VAL A 470 7.55 24.83 -23.14
N GLY A 471 7.53 25.73 -24.10
CA GLY A 471 7.11 25.43 -25.46
C GLY A 471 5.64 25.00 -25.54
N LYS A 472 5.39 23.79 -26.07
CA LYS A 472 4.04 23.20 -26.20
C LYS A 472 3.65 22.33 -25.00
N GLN A 473 4.54 22.18 -24.02
CA GLN A 473 4.37 21.32 -22.85
C GLN A 473 4.54 22.12 -21.56
N ALA A 474 4.36 21.48 -20.41
CA ALA A 474 4.58 22.09 -19.12
C ALA A 474 5.60 21.29 -18.29
N LEU A 475 6.57 21.99 -17.74
CA LEU A 475 7.43 21.47 -16.67
C LEU A 475 6.65 21.51 -15.36
N LYS A 476 6.48 20.37 -14.72
CA LYS A 476 5.83 20.25 -13.43
C LYS A 476 6.90 20.05 -12.37
N LEU A 477 6.89 20.93 -11.36
CA LEU A 477 7.79 20.84 -10.21
C LEU A 477 6.94 20.78 -8.95
N ASN A 478 7.29 19.87 -8.02
CA ASN A 478 6.66 19.79 -6.72
C ASN A 478 7.73 19.75 -5.63
N ALA A 479 7.46 20.41 -4.51
CA ALA A 479 8.26 20.34 -3.30
C ALA A 479 7.33 20.17 -2.11
N ASP A 480 7.56 19.12 -1.33
CA ASP A 480 6.75 18.74 -0.19
C ASP A 480 7.60 18.69 1.08
N TYR A 481 7.04 19.15 2.17
CA TYR A 481 7.60 18.96 3.50
C TYR A 481 6.54 18.47 4.46
N TYR A 482 6.88 17.44 5.25
CA TYR A 482 6.00 16.87 6.27
C TYR A 482 6.75 16.68 7.58
N TYR A 483 6.06 17.01 8.66
CA TYR A 483 6.48 16.75 10.03
C TYR A 483 5.42 15.91 10.73
N THR A 484 5.82 14.74 11.25
CA THR A 484 4.97 13.87 12.07
C THR A 484 5.56 13.77 13.46
N HIS A 485 4.74 13.99 14.47
CA HIS A 485 5.13 13.88 15.89
C HIS A 485 4.19 12.93 16.61
N PHE A 486 4.75 11.86 17.19
CA PHE A 486 3.99 10.90 17.97
C PHE A 486 3.79 11.36 19.40
N LEU A 487 2.55 11.27 19.87
CA LEU A 487 2.16 11.44 21.25
C LEU A 487 2.20 10.11 21.99
N SER A 488 1.87 9.02 21.30
CA SER A 488 1.95 7.64 21.72
C SER A 488 2.25 6.77 20.51
N GLN A 489 3.13 5.77 20.66
CA GLN A 489 3.55 4.89 19.59
C GLN A 489 3.90 3.51 20.14
N ALA A 490 3.49 2.46 19.44
CA ALA A 490 4.05 1.14 19.64
C ALA A 490 5.36 1.03 18.84
N ILE A 491 6.45 0.70 19.49
CA ILE A 491 7.77 0.58 18.86
C ILE A 491 8.26 -0.86 18.92
N ILE A 492 8.92 -1.31 17.86
CA ILE A 492 9.67 -2.56 17.85
C ILE A 492 11.12 -2.19 18.18
N ASP A 493 11.55 -2.58 19.37
CA ASP A 493 12.91 -2.32 19.85
C ASP A 493 13.83 -3.51 19.52
N TYR A 494 14.74 -3.28 18.59
CA TYR A 494 15.80 -4.20 18.19
C TYR A 494 17.12 -3.89 18.88
N ASP A 495 17.20 -2.76 19.61
CA ASP A 495 18.46 -2.17 20.09
C ASP A 495 18.81 -2.54 21.53
N THR A 496 17.81 -2.64 22.41
CA THR A 496 18.04 -2.73 23.85
C THR A 496 18.60 -4.10 24.27
N ASN A 497 18.11 -5.19 23.68
CA ASN A 497 18.56 -6.55 24.01
C ASN A 497 18.80 -7.38 22.73
N PRO A 498 20.01 -7.92 22.51
CA PRO A 498 20.33 -8.69 21.32
C PRO A 498 19.61 -10.04 21.24
N GLN A 499 19.08 -10.57 22.33
CA GLN A 499 18.37 -11.86 22.39
C GLN A 499 16.85 -11.70 22.45
N GLU A 500 16.35 -10.45 22.49
CA GLU A 500 14.93 -10.15 22.63
C GLU A 500 14.48 -9.14 21.58
N LEU A 501 13.22 -9.28 21.18
CA LEU A 501 12.50 -8.30 20.37
C LEU A 501 11.36 -7.76 21.23
N HIS A 502 11.40 -6.49 21.54
CA HIS A 502 10.38 -5.86 22.37
C HIS A 502 9.41 -5.06 21.50
N ILE A 503 8.11 -5.34 21.61
CA ILE A 503 7.06 -4.44 21.11
C ILE A 503 6.52 -3.71 22.34
N THR A 504 6.93 -2.45 22.47
CA THR A 504 6.71 -1.65 23.68
C THR A 504 6.12 -0.29 23.38
N ASN A 505 5.58 0.38 24.39
CA ASN A 505 5.12 1.75 24.27
C ASN A 505 6.31 2.72 24.23
N LEU A 506 6.22 3.74 23.37
CA LEU A 506 7.18 4.82 23.32
C LEU A 506 7.34 5.48 24.69
N ASP A 507 8.57 5.47 25.20
CA ASP A 507 8.98 6.25 26.38
C ASP A 507 10.02 7.29 25.95
N GLY A 508 9.57 8.51 25.65
CA GLY A 508 10.39 9.60 25.15
C GLY A 508 9.81 10.25 23.89
N LYS A 509 10.66 10.49 22.88
CA LYS A 509 10.29 11.24 21.66
C LYS A 509 10.35 10.34 20.44
N SER A 510 9.36 10.51 19.54
CA SER A 510 9.39 9.93 18.20
C SER A 510 8.83 10.94 17.21
N TYR A 511 9.58 11.18 16.12
CA TYR A 511 9.19 12.12 15.08
C TYR A 511 9.83 11.79 13.74
N SER A 512 9.21 12.31 12.67
CA SER A 512 9.70 12.23 11.30
C SER A 512 9.66 13.59 10.62
N HIS A 513 10.76 13.95 9.94
CA HIS A 513 10.79 15.02 8.95
C HIS A 513 11.01 14.38 7.57
N THR A 514 10.14 14.71 6.63
CA THR A 514 10.27 14.26 5.23
C THR A 514 10.27 15.46 4.32
N PHE A 515 11.29 15.57 3.49
CA PHE A 515 11.38 16.54 2.41
C PHE A 515 11.44 15.80 1.08
N GLN A 516 10.63 16.19 0.10
CA GLN A 516 10.62 15.62 -1.24
C GLN A 516 10.52 16.70 -2.29
N VAL A 517 11.31 16.56 -3.35
CA VAL A 517 11.15 17.34 -4.59
C VAL A 517 10.98 16.37 -5.75
N ASP A 518 10.10 16.70 -6.69
CA ASP A 518 9.97 15.98 -7.94
C ASP A 518 9.73 16.93 -9.11
N ALA A 519 10.29 16.56 -10.25
CA ALA A 519 10.17 17.25 -11.52
C ALA A 519 9.72 16.28 -12.60
N SER A 520 8.77 16.68 -13.45
CA SER A 520 8.39 15.90 -14.63
C SER A 520 8.18 16.77 -15.85
N TYR A 521 8.64 16.27 -17.01
CA TYR A 521 8.50 16.96 -18.29
C TYR A 521 8.30 15.95 -19.43
N LEU A 522 7.44 16.31 -20.38
CA LEU A 522 7.16 15.52 -21.58
C LEU A 522 7.89 16.14 -22.78
N PHE A 523 8.98 15.47 -23.21
CA PHE A 523 9.75 15.85 -24.39
C PHE A 523 9.11 15.30 -25.65
N PHE A 524 9.01 16.13 -26.70
CA PHE A 524 8.58 15.72 -28.06
C PHE A 524 7.23 14.97 -28.12
N ASN A 525 6.33 15.17 -27.14
CA ASN A 525 5.08 14.43 -26.95
C ASN A 525 5.24 12.89 -26.80
N SER A 526 6.46 12.39 -26.67
CA SER A 526 6.78 10.96 -26.69
C SER A 526 7.58 10.50 -25.50
N LEU A 527 8.52 11.30 -25.00
CA LEU A 527 9.43 10.95 -23.89
C LEU A 527 9.03 11.68 -22.62
N GLU A 528 8.46 10.99 -21.67
CA GLU A 528 8.20 11.49 -20.31
C GLU A 528 9.40 11.19 -19.42
N LEU A 529 9.99 12.23 -18.83
CA LEU A 529 11.02 12.09 -17.80
C LEU A 529 10.47 12.58 -16.47
N THR A 530 10.67 11.80 -15.42
CA THR A 530 10.39 12.19 -14.05
C THR A 530 11.63 11.95 -13.21
N ALA A 531 12.04 12.96 -12.46
CA ALA A 531 13.13 12.87 -11.48
C ALA A 531 12.60 13.28 -10.11
N ALA A 532 13.01 12.57 -9.07
CA ALA A 532 12.60 12.88 -7.71
C ALA A 532 13.72 12.62 -6.72
N TYR A 533 13.76 13.42 -5.67
CA TYR A 533 14.61 13.23 -4.52
C TYR A 533 13.80 13.37 -3.24
N ARG A 534 13.99 12.45 -2.30
CA ARG A 534 13.35 12.47 -0.98
C ARG A 534 14.39 12.25 0.10
N TYR A 535 14.30 13.03 1.16
CA TYR A 535 15.10 12.90 2.37
C TYR A 535 14.19 12.65 3.57
N ASN A 536 14.52 11.66 4.40
CA ASN A 536 13.79 11.30 5.61
C ASN A 536 14.71 11.36 6.83
N LEU A 537 14.29 12.09 7.85
CA LEU A 537 14.90 12.09 9.17
C LEU A 537 13.88 11.54 10.16
N VAL A 538 14.01 10.27 10.51
CA VAL A 538 13.13 9.60 11.48
C VAL A 538 13.94 9.27 12.72
N LYS A 539 13.48 9.75 13.87
CA LYS A 539 14.12 9.48 15.18
C LYS A 539 13.08 8.97 16.16
N THR A 540 13.49 7.98 16.95
CA THR A 540 12.66 7.34 17.98
C THR A 540 13.53 7.03 19.18
N THR A 541 13.00 7.16 20.38
CA THR A 541 13.69 6.79 21.61
C THR A 541 13.62 5.27 21.79
N TYR A 542 14.78 4.63 21.91
CA TYR A 542 15.00 3.22 22.22
C TYR A 542 15.88 3.16 23.48
N GLY A 543 15.46 2.43 24.52
CA GLY A 543 16.24 2.31 25.75
C GLY A 543 16.68 3.66 26.36
N GLY A 544 15.82 4.67 26.29
CA GLY A 544 16.11 6.03 26.78
C GLY A 544 16.99 6.90 25.85
N GLN A 545 17.45 6.37 24.70
CA GLN A 545 18.30 7.11 23.74
C GLN A 545 17.52 7.45 22.46
N LEU A 546 17.59 8.72 22.03
CA LEU A 546 16.96 9.19 20.81
C LEU A 546 17.82 8.85 19.59
N LEU A 547 17.52 7.76 18.92
CA LEU A 547 18.28 7.22 17.80
C LEU A 547 17.54 7.38 16.46
N SER A 548 18.26 7.32 15.35
CA SER A 548 17.64 7.19 14.02
C SER A 548 16.96 5.82 13.91
N LYS A 549 15.76 5.77 13.29
CA LYS A 549 15.07 4.50 13.07
C LYS A 549 15.96 3.52 12.30
N PRO A 550 16.13 2.28 12.77
CA PRO A 550 16.97 1.30 12.09
C PRO A 550 16.32 0.77 10.80
N LEU A 551 17.11 0.13 9.94
CA LEU A 551 16.68 -0.54 8.69
C LEU A 551 15.97 0.42 7.71
N GLN A 552 16.36 1.69 7.75
CA GLN A 552 15.77 2.72 6.90
C GLN A 552 16.82 3.61 6.26
N GLY A 553 16.75 3.72 4.93
CA GLY A 553 17.57 4.66 4.16
C GLY A 553 17.20 6.10 4.42
N ARG A 554 18.20 6.98 4.53
CA ARG A 554 18.00 8.41 4.81
C ARG A 554 17.43 9.18 3.62
N TYR A 555 17.70 8.72 2.40
CA TYR A 555 17.23 9.38 1.18
C TYR A 555 16.90 8.34 0.09
N LYS A 556 16.11 8.79 -0.87
CA LYS A 556 15.83 8.07 -2.12
C LYS A 556 15.88 9.06 -3.27
N ALA A 557 16.63 8.72 -4.32
CA ALA A 557 16.54 9.40 -5.60
C ALA A 557 15.95 8.45 -6.64
N LEU A 558 15.08 8.96 -7.51
CA LEU A 558 14.40 8.19 -8.54
C LEU A 558 14.43 8.96 -9.85
N VAL A 559 14.71 8.27 -10.95
CA VAL A 559 14.57 8.79 -12.30
C VAL A 559 13.80 7.76 -13.12
N THR A 560 12.66 8.16 -13.69
CA THR A 560 11.87 7.35 -14.59
C THR A 560 11.83 7.98 -15.98
N ALA A 561 12.13 7.18 -17.00
CA ALA A 561 12.02 7.55 -18.42
C ALA A 561 10.99 6.64 -19.09
N SER A 562 10.00 7.20 -19.76
CA SER A 562 8.98 6.48 -20.51
C SER A 562 8.87 7.06 -21.92
N TYR A 563 9.32 6.31 -22.91
CA TYR A 563 9.23 6.68 -24.31
C TYR A 563 8.17 5.84 -25.03
N LYS A 564 7.17 6.50 -25.59
CA LYS A 564 6.16 5.86 -26.44
C LYS A 564 6.31 6.40 -27.86
N THR A 565 6.46 5.50 -28.84
CA THR A 565 6.58 5.90 -30.25
C THR A 565 5.36 6.69 -30.72
N PRO A 566 5.49 7.59 -31.72
CA PRO A 566 4.39 8.45 -32.17
C PRO A 566 3.14 7.69 -32.58
N LEU A 567 3.28 6.50 -33.18
CA LEU A 567 2.16 5.62 -33.53
C LEU A 567 1.64 4.78 -32.35
N GLY A 568 2.24 4.90 -31.16
CA GLY A 568 1.84 4.17 -29.96
C GLY A 568 2.12 2.67 -30.00
N LEU A 569 2.88 2.18 -31.01
CA LEU A 569 3.13 0.74 -31.21
C LEU A 569 4.18 0.16 -30.24
N TRP A 570 5.14 0.96 -29.82
CA TRP A 570 6.18 0.56 -28.89
C TRP A 570 6.26 1.53 -27.72
N GLN A 571 6.50 0.98 -26.54
CA GLN A 571 6.79 1.75 -25.34
C GLN A 571 8.05 1.16 -24.68
N PHE A 572 8.93 2.06 -24.23
CA PHE A 572 10.18 1.74 -23.53
C PHE A 572 10.14 2.48 -22.19
N ASP A 573 10.22 1.73 -21.12
CA ASP A 573 10.19 2.26 -19.77
C ASP A 573 11.47 1.85 -19.03
N ALA A 574 12.04 2.79 -18.29
CA ALA A 574 13.19 2.54 -17.43
C ALA A 574 13.07 3.36 -16.14
N THR A 575 13.37 2.73 -15.01
CA THR A 575 13.37 3.38 -13.70
C THR A 575 14.66 3.05 -12.98
N ALA A 576 15.44 4.09 -12.67
CA ALA A 576 16.63 4.00 -11.84
C ALA A 576 16.31 4.54 -10.45
N VAL A 577 16.67 3.79 -9.42
CA VAL A 577 16.46 4.15 -8.02
C VAL A 577 17.78 4.07 -7.27
N LEU A 578 18.13 5.13 -6.53
CA LEU A 578 19.22 5.15 -5.58
C LEU A 578 18.64 5.24 -4.17
N ASN A 579 18.83 4.19 -3.37
CA ASN A 579 18.44 4.14 -1.97
C ASN A 579 19.63 4.52 -1.10
N GLY A 580 19.44 5.46 -0.19
CA GLY A 580 20.48 5.94 0.72
C GLY A 580 20.83 4.94 1.81
N GLY A 581 22.03 5.05 2.34
CA GLY A 581 22.43 4.28 3.51
C GLY A 581 21.67 4.69 4.78
N GLY A 582 21.72 3.83 5.78
CA GLY A 582 21.03 4.04 7.05
C GLY A 582 21.69 3.29 8.20
N ARG A 583 21.07 3.38 9.39
CA ARG A 583 21.50 2.69 10.59
C ARG A 583 20.94 1.27 10.64
N MET A 584 21.77 0.32 11.07
CA MET A 584 21.33 -1.00 11.55
C MET A 584 21.00 -0.91 13.05
N PRO A 585 20.25 -1.85 13.63
CA PRO A 585 20.17 -1.98 15.08
C PRO A 585 21.55 -2.13 15.69
N GLN A 586 21.67 -1.89 17.02
CA GLN A 586 22.93 -2.03 17.73
C GLN A 586 23.50 -3.45 17.54
N PRO A 587 24.70 -3.61 16.93
CA PRO A 587 25.28 -4.93 16.78
C PRO A 587 25.77 -5.46 18.14
N TYR A 588 25.80 -6.77 18.28
CA TYR A 588 26.40 -7.46 19.42
C TYR A 588 27.60 -8.29 18.96
N THR A 589 28.47 -8.62 19.89
CA THR A 589 29.60 -9.51 19.64
C THR A 589 29.14 -10.97 19.71
N THR A 590 29.36 -11.70 18.63
CA THR A 590 29.07 -13.14 18.55
C THR A 590 30.05 -13.96 19.41
N PRO A 591 29.75 -15.22 19.72
CA PRO A 591 30.68 -16.09 20.44
C PRO A 591 32.06 -16.26 19.74
N SER A 592 32.14 -16.03 18.42
CA SER A 592 33.40 -16.05 17.67
C SER A 592 34.21 -14.74 17.81
N GLY A 593 33.69 -13.72 18.47
CA GLY A 593 34.33 -12.42 18.65
C GLY A 593 34.05 -11.39 17.56
N ASP A 594 33.29 -11.77 16.53
CA ASP A 594 32.93 -10.88 15.43
C ASP A 594 31.65 -10.08 15.76
N LEU A 595 31.44 -8.96 15.05
CA LEU A 595 30.16 -8.28 15.10
C LEU A 595 29.09 -9.05 14.32
N SER A 596 27.89 -9.15 14.90
CA SER A 596 26.72 -9.77 14.27
C SER A 596 26.35 -9.15 12.91
N TRP A 597 26.50 -7.82 12.79
CA TRP A 597 26.36 -7.04 11.56
C TRP A 597 27.10 -5.70 11.67
N GLN A 598 27.21 -4.99 10.54
CA GLN A 598 27.79 -3.64 10.55
C GLN A 598 26.81 -2.62 11.13
N PRO A 599 27.26 -1.58 11.89
CA PRO A 599 26.36 -0.58 12.48
C PRO A 599 25.53 0.23 11.48
N ASN A 600 26.01 0.32 10.24
CA ASN A 600 25.34 1.04 9.16
C ASN A 600 25.43 0.26 7.85
N PHE A 601 24.40 0.41 7.03
CA PHE A 601 24.40 -0.06 5.65
C PHE A 601 24.67 1.07 4.67
N LYS A 602 25.27 0.73 3.53
CA LYS A 602 25.63 1.68 2.47
C LYS A 602 24.45 1.92 1.52
N ALA A 603 24.51 3.03 0.78
CA ALA A 603 23.61 3.29 -0.33
C ALA A 603 23.77 2.23 -1.43
N TYR A 604 22.65 1.95 -2.14
CA TYR A 604 22.60 1.01 -3.25
C TYR A 604 21.66 1.48 -4.35
N GLY A 605 21.94 1.07 -5.58
CA GLY A 605 21.16 1.42 -6.76
C GLY A 605 20.47 0.21 -7.37
N GLN A 606 19.28 0.43 -7.93
CA GLN A 606 18.53 -0.54 -8.71
C GLN A 606 18.10 0.07 -10.03
N LEU A 607 18.05 -0.75 -11.07
CA LEU A 607 17.57 -0.39 -12.40
C LEU A 607 16.52 -1.40 -12.83
N ASN A 608 15.36 -0.91 -13.25
CA ASN A 608 14.29 -1.71 -13.85
C ASN A 608 14.04 -1.19 -15.25
N ALA A 609 13.73 -2.07 -16.20
CA ALA A 609 13.41 -1.68 -17.56
C ALA A 609 12.38 -2.61 -18.18
N GLN A 610 11.53 -2.08 -19.04
CA GLN A 610 10.51 -2.82 -19.77
C GLN A 610 10.35 -2.29 -21.20
N VAL A 611 10.11 -3.19 -22.13
CA VAL A 611 9.70 -2.88 -23.51
C VAL A 611 8.34 -3.52 -23.76
N THR A 612 7.39 -2.72 -24.24
CA THR A 612 6.04 -3.19 -24.57
C THR A 612 5.75 -2.95 -26.04
N ARG A 613 5.30 -4.00 -26.73
CA ARG A 613 4.77 -3.92 -28.11
C ARG A 613 3.26 -4.01 -28.06
N TYR A 614 2.58 -3.01 -28.60
CA TYR A 614 1.13 -2.97 -28.72
C TYR A 614 0.67 -3.45 -30.09
N PHE A 615 -0.36 -4.29 -30.08
CA PHE A 615 -1.12 -4.73 -31.24
C PHE A 615 -2.60 -4.35 -31.03
N ARG A 616 -3.45 -4.59 -32.02
CA ARG A 616 -4.84 -4.15 -31.99
C ARG A 616 -5.65 -4.71 -30.79
N HIS A 617 -5.42 -5.97 -30.42
CA HIS A 617 -6.19 -6.68 -29.39
C HIS A 617 -5.32 -7.27 -28.26
N PHE A 618 -4.02 -7.14 -28.37
CA PHE A 618 -3.09 -7.64 -27.35
C PHE A 618 -1.82 -6.80 -27.30
N SER A 619 -1.09 -6.92 -26.23
CA SER A 619 0.28 -6.41 -26.11
C SER A 619 1.19 -7.46 -25.50
N VAL A 620 2.45 -7.44 -25.92
CA VAL A 620 3.52 -8.26 -25.34
C VAL A 620 4.51 -7.34 -24.65
N TYR A 621 4.90 -7.70 -23.44
CA TYR A 621 5.91 -6.96 -22.70
C TYR A 621 7.01 -7.89 -22.21
N VAL A 622 8.24 -7.38 -22.25
CA VAL A 622 9.45 -8.06 -21.76
C VAL A 622 10.23 -7.05 -20.92
N GLY A 623 10.74 -7.47 -19.81
CA GLY A 623 11.49 -6.56 -18.96
C GLY A 623 12.38 -7.29 -17.96
N GLY A 624 13.01 -6.49 -17.11
CA GLY A 624 13.82 -6.98 -16.02
C GLY A 624 13.76 -6.03 -14.83
N GLU A 625 13.85 -6.62 -13.67
CA GLU A 625 13.93 -5.94 -12.39
C GLU A 625 15.29 -6.14 -11.76
N ASN A 626 15.71 -5.13 -10.98
CA ASN A 626 17.01 -5.14 -10.31
C ASN A 626 18.16 -5.51 -11.25
N LEU A 627 18.19 -4.93 -12.46
CA LEU A 627 19.21 -5.21 -13.49
C LEU A 627 20.64 -4.87 -13.03
N THR A 628 20.81 -4.11 -11.97
CA THR A 628 22.10 -3.90 -11.28
C THR A 628 22.55 -5.13 -10.51
N ASN A 629 21.70 -6.11 -10.35
CA ASN A 629 21.92 -7.34 -9.57
C ASN A 629 22.38 -7.08 -8.12
N TYR A 630 21.95 -5.95 -7.55
CA TYR A 630 22.27 -5.67 -6.16
C TYR A 630 21.48 -6.60 -5.23
N LYS A 631 22.19 -7.23 -4.29
CA LYS A 631 21.61 -8.02 -3.21
C LYS A 631 22.21 -7.58 -1.88
N GLN A 632 21.37 -7.57 -0.84
CA GLN A 632 21.86 -7.39 0.52
C GLN A 632 22.78 -8.56 0.88
N LYS A 633 23.96 -8.26 1.42
CA LYS A 633 24.85 -9.28 1.95
C LYS A 633 24.34 -9.75 3.30
N ASN A 634 24.31 -11.07 3.52
CA ASN A 634 23.92 -11.70 4.77
C ASN A 634 22.56 -11.18 5.30
N PRO A 635 21.46 -11.33 4.55
CA PRO A 635 20.14 -10.89 4.99
C PRO A 635 19.64 -11.69 6.19
N ILE A 636 20.16 -12.90 6.39
CA ILE A 636 19.85 -13.80 7.53
C ILE A 636 21.10 -13.95 8.38
N VAL A 637 21.05 -13.48 9.61
CA VAL A 637 22.12 -13.68 10.60
C VAL A 637 21.91 -15.02 11.29
N GLY A 638 23.02 -15.76 11.55
CA GLY A 638 22.94 -17.07 12.18
C GLY A 638 22.31 -18.16 11.32
N TYR A 639 22.30 -18.01 9.99
CA TYR A 639 21.69 -18.95 9.03
C TYR A 639 22.21 -20.40 9.14
N ASN A 640 23.43 -20.59 9.65
CA ASN A 640 24.04 -21.91 9.88
C ASN A 640 23.44 -22.67 11.07
N ASN A 641 22.72 -21.98 11.97
CA ASN A 641 21.99 -22.58 13.09
C ASN A 641 20.62 -21.92 13.25
N PRO A 642 19.64 -22.23 12.38
CA PRO A 642 18.34 -21.55 12.39
C PRO A 642 17.47 -21.89 13.61
N TRP A 643 17.87 -22.87 14.40
CA TRP A 643 17.21 -23.27 15.66
C TRP A 643 17.76 -22.53 16.88
N GLY A 644 18.82 -21.75 16.71
CA GLY A 644 19.48 -21.01 17.79
C GLY A 644 18.91 -19.60 17.99
N ASN A 645 19.16 -19.04 19.19
CA ASN A 645 18.71 -17.68 19.56
C ASN A 645 19.37 -16.56 18.72
N SER A 646 20.44 -16.88 17.99
CA SER A 646 21.13 -15.93 17.10
C SER A 646 20.54 -15.90 15.69
N PHE A 647 19.58 -16.75 15.37
CA PHE A 647 18.93 -16.76 14.07
C PHE A 647 18.05 -15.51 13.90
N GLU A 648 18.39 -14.67 12.91
CA GLU A 648 17.75 -13.38 12.75
C GLU A 648 17.55 -13.00 11.28
N PRO A 649 16.36 -13.29 10.72
CA PRO A 649 16.02 -12.96 9.34
C PRO A 649 15.40 -11.57 9.15
N THR A 650 15.18 -10.78 10.22
CA THR A 650 14.48 -9.48 10.11
C THR A 650 15.40 -8.29 9.88
N MET A 651 16.72 -8.53 9.71
CA MET A 651 17.71 -7.47 9.48
C MET A 651 17.79 -7.03 8.01
N VAL A 652 16.63 -6.86 7.37
CA VAL A 652 16.52 -6.56 5.94
C VAL A 652 16.36 -5.06 5.69
N TYR A 653 17.24 -4.48 4.87
CA TYR A 653 17.19 -3.08 4.44
C TYR A 653 17.17 -2.90 2.92
N GLY A 654 17.45 -3.95 2.17
CA GLY A 654 17.57 -3.94 0.71
C GLY A 654 17.04 -5.21 0.06
N PRO A 655 17.15 -5.33 -1.26
CA PRO A 655 16.72 -6.53 -1.97
C PRO A 655 17.47 -7.77 -1.50
N VAL A 656 16.72 -8.84 -1.24
CA VAL A 656 17.25 -10.18 -0.97
C VAL A 656 17.52 -10.88 -2.29
N GLN A 657 16.60 -10.71 -3.25
CA GLN A 657 16.64 -11.30 -4.58
C GLN A 657 17.46 -10.45 -5.57
N GLY A 658 18.22 -11.11 -6.44
CA GLY A 658 19.03 -10.46 -7.50
C GLY A 658 18.23 -10.05 -8.72
N ALA A 659 18.93 -9.91 -9.86
CA ALA A 659 18.31 -9.56 -11.14
C ALA A 659 17.34 -10.65 -11.62
N MET A 660 16.21 -10.21 -12.15
CA MET A 660 15.20 -11.09 -12.72
C MET A 660 14.74 -10.56 -14.08
N ALA A 661 14.45 -11.46 -15.01
CA ALA A 661 13.80 -11.14 -16.28
C ALA A 661 12.38 -11.72 -16.30
N TYR A 662 11.49 -11.07 -17.06
CA TYR A 662 10.12 -11.50 -17.21
C TYR A 662 9.56 -11.23 -18.61
N ILE A 663 8.50 -11.95 -18.93
CA ILE A 663 7.70 -11.78 -20.13
C ILE A 663 6.22 -11.89 -19.79
N GLY A 664 5.39 -11.14 -20.49
CA GLY A 664 3.95 -11.30 -20.36
C GLY A 664 3.17 -10.86 -21.60
N VAL A 665 1.91 -11.25 -21.61
CA VAL A 665 0.96 -10.95 -22.69
C VAL A 665 -0.33 -10.45 -22.07
N ARG A 666 -0.81 -9.29 -22.52
CA ARG A 666 -2.13 -8.76 -22.18
C ARG A 666 -3.03 -8.84 -23.41
N VAL A 667 -4.18 -9.48 -23.28
CA VAL A 667 -5.18 -9.64 -24.36
C VAL A 667 -6.47 -8.95 -23.94
N ASN A 668 -7.06 -8.15 -24.82
CA ASN A 668 -8.34 -7.49 -24.61
C ASN A 668 -9.29 -7.86 -25.75
N LEU A 669 -10.34 -8.62 -25.43
CA LEU A 669 -11.38 -9.04 -26.33
C LEU A 669 -12.64 -8.23 -26.08
N GLY A 670 -13.11 -7.48 -27.10
CA GLY A 670 -14.25 -6.57 -26.95
C GLY A 670 -13.90 -5.16 -26.45
N LYS A 671 -12.76 -4.99 -25.77
CA LYS A 671 -12.22 -3.67 -25.34
C LYS A 671 -11.16 -3.20 -26.35
N ARG A 672 -11.09 -1.91 -26.63
CA ARG A 672 -9.98 -1.33 -27.39
C ARG A 672 -8.80 -1.06 -26.44
N LEU A 673 -7.60 -1.45 -26.84
CA LEU A 673 -6.35 -1.12 -26.14
C LEU A 673 -6.02 0.35 -26.27
#